data_ddeafc4fe53bd6e0c5876bc70a34bf65
#
_entry.id   ddeafc4fe53bd6e0c5876bc70a34bf65
#
_cell.length_a   1.000
_cell.length_b   1.000
_cell.length_c   1.000
_cell.angle_alpha   90.00
_cell.angle_beta   90.00
_cell.angle_gamma   90.00
#
_symmetry.space_group_name_H-M   'P 1'
#
loop_
_entity.id
_entity.type
_entity.pdbx_description
1 polymer ?
#
loop_
_entity_poly.entity_id
_entity_poly.type
_entity_poly.pdbx_seq_one_letter_code
_entity_poly.pdbx_strand_id
1 'polypeptide(L)'
;KMAELLGLGDKCGEGTSGAPVLAVFCLADNRLKLDVYPDGCRWFLQLFERRRGEVVQVEFLQLSSNDLLLGTTLNILPHLTHLKSLVLTGGHVRDEFGFCQRGSLTSLPPDVGNLRCLTHLDLSFNSLSTLPSCILHLLSLRVLLVSHNSLVALPEDFGCLNKLTFFSAMKNQLKYLPQSIGELAVLQELDLSENALEFLPEEVGNLRNCTELDLSGNRLLSIPDSLANLKSLRWLRLHSNLLETVPASLASLPNLSRLDLQNNCLRAVPPEIQTSPFVRLRGNPLGETEPTPQADESSARGLQRLFLASGEDSFTVTSEGCKVVLACGIRLYFPPGAASDSLRIYFRTLAPDPQWVKLRYHDVLLSRVLELQPHGVKFQQEVQIWMPYASPQTLHQREVVVRTFSGQSWSDLRTRVKQKRKSKKYVAHCGVLHFSWFLVVSRLVQNECEVPTEGTLLFSSVDPNVKVTFPPGVTEETRSVKLQVLPVSAEEIVEITADAECRASPLVCLSQDSMVDFLRPVRIQLPLPPGITGLNLDRSRLHLLYGDLEGQTWDDITSQVVLEFTHIYAVFEVTHFSWYWLWYTTKTYIGGIAKKVYERLRMYQVNFIALQRKNDPEQVLLQCVPKHKVDPVLKKLQDRYRGPEPSDMVEMFEGEQFFAAFERGINIDMDRPDCVDGRLSFIFYSHLKNMKEIYVTSPVDRKGQAVKGQVSFYRGVVPDSIPEDASRRRKGPDSLWLATLPIKLPQLKPRWSENSGPLNGFSFPPLNLGNAQTGYLTQANLMSLARRVGPDWQTIGLNLGLTYQQIERIGYNNR
;
A
#
# COMPACT_ATOMS: atom_id res chain seq x y z
N LYS A 1 4.46 37.23 -13.99
CA LYS A 1 3.83 36.93 -15.33
C LYS A 1 2.33 36.75 -15.26
N MET A 2 1.82 36.01 -14.28
CA MET A 2 0.38 35.81 -14.13
C MET A 2 -0.33 37.10 -13.67
N ALA A 3 0.25 37.84 -12.76
CA ALA A 3 -0.22 39.17 -12.34
C ALA A 3 -0.21 40.16 -13.50
N GLU A 4 0.80 40.11 -14.36
CA GLU A 4 0.87 40.88 -15.61
C GLU A 4 -0.17 40.46 -16.62
N LEU A 5 -0.39 39.14 -16.79
CA LEU A 5 -1.42 38.57 -17.69
C LEU A 5 -2.85 38.94 -17.26
N LEU A 6 -3.09 39.04 -15.98
CA LEU A 6 -4.38 39.41 -15.41
C LEU A 6 -4.56 40.92 -15.19
N GLY A 7 -3.52 41.74 -15.47
CA GLY A 7 -3.57 43.17 -15.25
C GLY A 7 -3.68 43.58 -13.77
N LEU A 8 -3.22 42.69 -12.89
CA LEU A 8 -3.08 42.96 -11.46
C LEU A 8 -1.74 43.68 -11.24
N GLY A 9 -1.72 45.02 -11.42
CA GLY A 9 -0.60 45.82 -11.02
C GLY A 9 -0.37 45.73 -9.51
N ASP A 10 0.89 45.86 -9.10
CA ASP A 10 1.44 45.78 -7.73
C ASP A 10 0.49 46.28 -6.63
N LYS A 11 -0.34 45.42 -6.11
CA LYS A 11 -0.99 45.55 -4.83
C LYS A 11 -0.96 44.22 -4.10
N CYS A 12 0.25 43.77 -3.77
CA CYS A 12 0.44 42.80 -2.71
C CYS A 12 0.59 43.55 -1.40
N GLY A 13 -0.53 43.79 -0.71
CA GLY A 13 -0.52 44.15 0.71
C GLY A 13 -0.03 42.96 1.51
N GLU A 14 0.87 43.24 2.44
CA GLU A 14 1.43 42.30 3.42
C GLU A 14 0.33 41.60 4.22
N GLY A 15 0.41 40.28 4.31
CA GLY A 15 -0.30 39.49 5.32
C GLY A 15 -1.14 38.38 4.78
N THR A 16 -0.54 37.24 4.45
CA THR A 16 -0.88 35.88 4.90
C THR A 16 0.10 34.90 4.29
N SER A 17 0.68 34.11 5.14
CA SER A 17 1.71 33.12 4.86
C SER A 17 1.29 32.06 3.81
N GLY A 18 2.11 31.86 2.79
CA GLY A 18 2.36 30.58 2.20
C GLY A 18 1.47 30.14 1.04
N ALA A 19 1.28 30.96 -0.01
CA ALA A 19 0.86 30.45 -1.30
C ALA A 19 2.01 30.59 -2.31
N PRO A 20 2.50 29.51 -2.93
CA PRO A 20 3.43 29.65 -4.05
C PRO A 20 2.67 30.20 -5.25
N VAL A 21 3.01 31.38 -5.62
CA VAL A 21 2.63 32.03 -6.88
C VAL A 21 3.35 31.31 -7.99
N LEU A 22 2.64 30.87 -9.02
CA LEU A 22 3.04 30.91 -10.43
C LEU A 22 2.47 29.72 -11.23
N ALA A 23 1.32 29.96 -11.78
CA ALA A 23 0.83 29.24 -12.92
C ALA A 23 1.53 29.76 -14.18
N VAL A 24 2.20 28.90 -14.89
CA VAL A 24 2.61 29.21 -16.25
C VAL A 24 1.43 28.97 -17.18
N PHE A 25 0.74 30.03 -17.58
CA PHE A 25 -0.24 29.97 -18.65
C PHE A 25 0.50 29.98 -19.98
N CYS A 26 0.44 28.90 -20.70
CA CYS A 26 0.91 28.87 -22.07
C CYS A 26 -0.26 29.01 -23.05
N LEU A 27 -0.87 30.20 -23.11
CA LEU A 27 -1.87 30.54 -24.10
C LEU A 27 -1.28 30.50 -25.52
N ALA A 28 0.03 30.66 -25.67
CA ALA A 28 0.72 30.57 -26.94
C ALA A 28 0.52 29.23 -27.66
N ASP A 29 0.31 28.14 -26.90
CA ASP A 29 0.08 26.78 -27.41
C ASP A 29 -1.40 26.36 -27.36
N ASN A 30 -2.31 27.30 -27.13
CA ASN A 30 -3.75 27.03 -26.96
C ASN A 30 -4.08 25.98 -25.88
N ARG A 31 -3.27 25.90 -24.79
CA ARG A 31 -3.37 24.91 -23.74
C ARG A 31 -3.50 25.54 -22.37
N LEU A 32 -4.46 25.10 -21.58
CA LEU A 32 -4.66 25.52 -20.20
C LEU A 32 -4.69 24.29 -19.28
N LYS A 33 -3.75 24.26 -18.33
CA LYS A 33 -3.66 23.25 -17.27
C LYS A 33 -3.82 23.95 -15.94
N LEU A 34 -4.94 23.76 -15.27
CA LEU A 34 -5.30 24.47 -14.06
C LEU A 34 -5.68 23.51 -12.92
N ASP A 35 -5.56 22.21 -13.11
CA ASP A 35 -5.90 21.17 -12.16
C ASP A 35 -5.02 21.16 -10.89
N VAL A 36 -3.81 21.70 -10.99
CA VAL A 36 -2.84 21.76 -9.89
C VAL A 36 -3.03 22.94 -8.95
N TYR A 37 -3.96 23.81 -9.27
CA TYR A 37 -4.22 25.00 -8.45
C TYR A 37 -5.51 24.80 -7.66
N PRO A 38 -5.51 25.14 -6.36
CA PRO A 38 -6.73 25.08 -5.53
C PRO A 38 -7.89 25.91 -6.09
N ASP A 39 -7.57 26.98 -6.82
CA ASP A 39 -8.52 27.91 -7.43
C ASP A 39 -8.45 27.91 -8.97
N GLY A 40 -8.14 26.79 -9.58
CA GLY A 40 -7.95 26.69 -11.03
C GLY A 40 -9.16 27.16 -11.85
N CYS A 41 -10.37 26.80 -11.43
CA CYS A 41 -11.61 27.28 -12.03
C CYS A 41 -11.79 28.79 -11.88
N ARG A 42 -11.45 29.37 -10.75
CA ARG A 42 -11.49 30.83 -10.53
C ARG A 42 -10.57 31.57 -11.50
N TRP A 43 -9.38 31.05 -11.71
CA TRP A 43 -8.44 31.60 -12.67
C TRP A 43 -8.96 31.48 -14.10
N PHE A 44 -9.53 30.35 -14.44
CA PHE A 44 -10.14 30.16 -15.76
C PHE A 44 -11.28 31.14 -16.02
N LEU A 45 -12.19 31.34 -15.06
CA LEU A 45 -13.29 32.29 -15.14
C LEU A 45 -12.79 33.73 -15.35
N GLN A 46 -11.80 34.17 -14.55
CA GLN A 46 -11.20 35.49 -14.68
C GLN A 46 -10.52 35.68 -16.04
N LEU A 47 -9.84 34.64 -16.53
CA LEU A 47 -9.20 34.67 -17.83
C LEU A 47 -10.24 34.77 -18.97
N PHE A 48 -11.32 34.01 -18.87
CA PHE A 48 -12.43 34.07 -19.81
C PHE A 48 -13.09 35.45 -19.84
N GLU A 49 -13.30 36.09 -18.71
CA GLU A 49 -13.85 37.45 -18.64
C GLU A 49 -12.94 38.49 -19.30
N ARG A 50 -11.63 38.39 -19.10
CA ARG A 50 -10.67 39.41 -19.55
C ARG A 50 -10.10 39.17 -20.94
N ARG A 51 -9.98 37.91 -21.37
CA ARG A 51 -9.35 37.50 -22.63
C ARG A 51 -10.19 36.48 -23.41
N ARG A 52 -11.46 36.69 -23.47
CA ARG A 52 -12.42 35.77 -24.11
C ARG A 52 -12.00 35.33 -25.51
N GLY A 53 -11.50 36.24 -26.34
CA GLY A 53 -11.07 35.94 -27.69
C GLY A 53 -9.94 34.92 -27.80
N GLU A 54 -9.02 34.93 -26.80
CA GLU A 54 -7.91 33.98 -26.75
C GLU A 54 -8.35 32.66 -26.09
N VAL A 55 -9.16 32.73 -25.04
CA VAL A 55 -9.65 31.52 -24.33
C VAL A 55 -10.54 30.66 -25.20
N VAL A 56 -11.31 31.26 -26.10
CA VAL A 56 -12.14 30.53 -27.08
C VAL A 56 -11.30 29.71 -28.07
N GLN A 57 -10.04 30.08 -28.30
CA GLN A 57 -9.11 29.35 -29.17
C GLN A 57 -8.41 28.17 -28.43
N VAL A 58 -8.69 27.95 -27.17
CA VAL A 58 -8.08 26.87 -26.40
C VAL A 58 -8.47 25.52 -26.98
N GLU A 59 -7.49 24.69 -27.26
CA GLU A 59 -7.65 23.34 -27.76
C GLU A 59 -7.56 22.27 -26.67
N PHE A 60 -6.88 22.56 -25.56
CA PHE A 60 -6.71 21.66 -24.43
C PHE A 60 -7.02 22.37 -23.12
N LEU A 61 -7.93 21.81 -22.32
CA LEU A 61 -8.28 22.30 -20.99
C LEU A 61 -8.25 21.15 -19.96
N GLN A 62 -7.55 21.39 -18.85
CA GLN A 62 -7.51 20.49 -17.71
C GLN A 62 -7.85 21.24 -16.43
N LEU A 63 -8.85 20.76 -15.70
CA LEU A 63 -9.34 21.33 -14.45
C LEU A 63 -9.48 20.24 -13.39
N SER A 64 -9.29 20.60 -12.12
CA SER A 64 -9.63 19.72 -11.02
C SER A 64 -11.15 19.64 -10.83
N SER A 65 -11.67 18.44 -10.77
CA SER A 65 -13.10 18.24 -10.49
C SER A 65 -13.48 18.44 -9.01
N ASN A 66 -12.50 18.72 -8.15
CA ASN A 66 -12.72 19.10 -6.74
C ASN A 66 -12.79 20.62 -6.51
N ASP A 67 -12.65 21.42 -7.56
CA ASP A 67 -12.72 22.86 -7.46
C ASP A 67 -14.15 23.32 -7.17
N LEU A 68 -14.32 24.20 -6.18
CA LEU A 68 -15.62 24.71 -5.75
C LEU A 68 -16.38 25.48 -6.84
N LEU A 69 -15.67 26.08 -7.79
CA LEU A 69 -16.25 26.84 -8.90
C LEU A 69 -16.42 26.00 -10.17
N LEU A 70 -16.20 24.69 -10.10
CA LEU A 70 -16.33 23.81 -11.27
C LEU A 70 -17.69 23.94 -11.93
N GLY A 71 -18.78 23.93 -11.15
CA GLY A 71 -20.14 24.04 -11.68
C GLY A 71 -20.36 25.30 -12.53
N THR A 72 -19.83 26.44 -12.09
CA THR A 72 -19.88 27.69 -12.86
C THR A 72 -19.03 27.60 -14.11
N THR A 73 -17.85 27.00 -14.00
CA THR A 73 -16.90 26.83 -15.11
C THR A 73 -17.47 25.93 -16.20
N LEU A 74 -18.15 24.86 -15.83
CA LEU A 74 -18.77 23.93 -16.78
C LEU A 74 -19.80 24.61 -17.70
N ASN A 75 -20.48 25.64 -17.23
CA ASN A 75 -21.44 26.42 -18.04
C ASN A 75 -20.77 27.27 -19.14
N ILE A 76 -19.46 27.52 -19.00
CA ILE A 76 -18.68 28.27 -19.97
C ILE A 76 -18.06 27.36 -21.06
N LEU A 77 -17.85 26.10 -20.75
CA LEU A 77 -17.21 25.14 -21.67
C LEU A 77 -17.82 25.12 -23.08
N PRO A 78 -19.13 25.20 -23.26
CA PRO A 78 -19.74 25.22 -24.60
C PRO A 78 -19.26 26.35 -25.52
N HIS A 79 -18.69 27.42 -24.94
CA HIS A 79 -18.12 28.53 -25.74
C HIS A 79 -16.75 28.19 -26.32
N LEU A 80 -16.09 27.13 -25.83
CA LEU A 80 -14.77 26.69 -26.30
C LEU A 80 -14.90 25.81 -27.55
N THR A 81 -15.35 26.37 -28.64
CA THR A 81 -15.67 25.64 -29.90
C THR A 81 -14.47 24.94 -30.55
N HIS A 82 -13.24 25.34 -30.22
CA HIS A 82 -12.00 24.75 -30.70
C HIS A 82 -11.43 23.67 -29.79
N LEU A 83 -12.10 23.40 -28.66
CA LEU A 83 -11.61 22.43 -27.66
C LEU A 83 -11.54 21.02 -28.27
N LYS A 84 -10.35 20.44 -28.29
CA LYS A 84 -10.05 19.08 -28.75
C LYS A 84 -9.91 18.09 -27.61
N SER A 85 -9.41 18.56 -26.46
CA SER A 85 -9.19 17.71 -25.28
C SER A 85 -9.68 18.40 -24.00
N LEU A 86 -10.50 17.69 -23.23
CA LEU A 86 -11.02 18.12 -21.94
C LEU A 86 -10.69 17.06 -20.89
N VAL A 87 -10.03 17.48 -19.82
CA VAL A 87 -9.67 16.62 -18.68
C VAL A 87 -10.26 17.20 -17.40
N LEU A 88 -11.17 16.47 -16.78
CA LEU A 88 -11.84 16.83 -15.54
C LEU A 88 -11.68 15.66 -14.53
N THR A 89 -10.59 15.62 -13.81
CA THR A 89 -10.27 14.50 -12.93
C THR A 89 -10.10 14.94 -11.48
N GLY A 90 -10.48 14.07 -10.54
CA GLY A 90 -10.33 14.30 -9.10
C GLY A 90 -9.23 13.51 -8.42
N GLY A 91 -8.56 12.63 -9.15
CA GLY A 91 -7.66 11.63 -8.60
C GLY A 91 -6.30 12.11 -8.08
N HIS A 92 -6.08 13.41 -7.98
CA HIS A 92 -4.80 13.97 -7.54
C HIS A 92 -4.65 14.03 -6.02
N VAL A 93 -5.77 14.00 -5.27
CA VAL A 93 -5.76 14.05 -3.81
C VAL A 93 -5.92 12.65 -3.26
N ARG A 94 -4.97 12.23 -2.42
CA ARG A 94 -5.12 11.01 -1.62
C ARG A 94 -5.62 11.39 -0.24
N ASP A 95 -6.52 10.58 0.28
CA ASP A 95 -6.94 10.71 1.67
C ASP A 95 -5.80 10.26 2.62
N GLU A 96 -6.00 10.46 3.91
CA GLU A 96 -5.08 10.03 4.98
C GLU A 96 -4.77 8.51 4.96
N PHE A 97 -5.51 7.74 4.16
CA PHE A 97 -5.36 6.30 3.97
C PHE A 97 -4.65 5.94 2.64
N GLY A 98 -4.28 6.95 1.84
CA GLY A 98 -3.61 6.76 0.55
C GLY A 98 -4.54 6.40 -0.61
N PHE A 99 -5.87 6.45 -0.42
CA PHE A 99 -6.83 6.30 -1.52
C PHE A 99 -6.92 7.60 -2.31
N CYS A 100 -6.94 7.51 -3.63
CA CYS A 100 -7.25 8.65 -4.47
C CYS A 100 -8.66 9.16 -4.11
N GLN A 101 -8.77 10.39 -3.65
CA GLN A 101 -10.07 11.02 -3.46
C GLN A 101 -10.73 11.18 -4.81
N ARG A 102 -11.95 10.68 -4.90
CA ARG A 102 -12.76 10.91 -6.09
C ARG A 102 -13.17 12.37 -6.16
N GLY A 103 -13.19 12.91 -7.37
CA GLY A 103 -13.71 14.23 -7.61
C GLY A 103 -15.21 14.31 -7.33
N SER A 104 -15.69 15.52 -7.12
CA SER A 104 -17.10 15.81 -6.84
C SER A 104 -18.00 15.79 -8.08
N LEU A 105 -17.43 15.61 -9.28
CA LEU A 105 -18.19 15.63 -10.53
C LEU A 105 -19.15 14.44 -10.61
N THR A 106 -20.44 14.74 -10.66
CA THR A 106 -21.52 13.75 -10.79
C THR A 106 -22.26 13.81 -12.12
N SER A 107 -22.14 14.91 -12.85
CA SER A 107 -22.79 15.12 -14.15
C SER A 107 -22.08 16.22 -14.95
N LEU A 108 -22.45 16.37 -16.22
CA LEU A 108 -22.03 17.46 -17.10
C LEU A 108 -23.26 18.23 -17.61
N PRO A 109 -23.16 19.57 -17.84
CA PRO A 109 -24.21 20.33 -18.46
C PRO A 109 -24.53 19.78 -19.88
N PRO A 110 -25.82 19.76 -20.29
CA PRO A 110 -26.22 19.24 -21.60
C PRO A 110 -25.49 19.93 -22.79
N ASP A 111 -25.20 21.21 -22.66
CA ASP A 111 -24.58 22.00 -23.71
C ASP A 111 -23.12 21.62 -24.00
N VAL A 112 -22.48 20.87 -23.12
CA VAL A 112 -21.14 20.28 -23.38
C VAL A 112 -21.17 19.38 -24.61
N GLY A 113 -22.32 18.77 -24.94
CA GLY A 113 -22.52 17.98 -26.14
C GLY A 113 -22.35 18.78 -27.44
N ASN A 114 -22.31 20.13 -27.40
CA ASN A 114 -22.10 21.00 -28.55
C ASN A 114 -20.60 21.16 -28.91
N LEU A 115 -19.69 20.61 -28.15
CA LEU A 115 -18.24 20.66 -28.41
C LEU A 115 -17.85 19.70 -29.55
N ARG A 116 -18.17 20.11 -30.79
CA ARG A 116 -18.03 19.26 -31.98
C ARG A 116 -16.60 18.90 -32.35
N CYS A 117 -15.60 19.66 -31.87
CA CYS A 117 -14.18 19.42 -32.10
C CYS A 117 -13.57 18.49 -31.04
N LEU A 118 -14.32 18.14 -29.99
CA LEU A 118 -13.78 17.34 -28.91
C LEU A 118 -13.49 15.91 -29.35
N THR A 119 -12.22 15.52 -29.25
CA THR A 119 -11.72 14.20 -29.65
C THR A 119 -11.27 13.38 -28.45
N HIS A 120 -10.94 14.02 -27.33
CA HIS A 120 -10.47 13.40 -26.11
C HIS A 120 -11.22 13.95 -24.90
N LEU A 121 -11.83 13.06 -24.12
CA LEU A 121 -12.53 13.38 -22.88
C LEU A 121 -12.08 12.43 -21.76
N ASP A 122 -11.53 13.01 -20.70
CA ASP A 122 -11.15 12.28 -19.51
C ASP A 122 -11.95 12.78 -18.28
N LEU A 123 -12.81 11.92 -17.77
CA LEU A 123 -13.62 12.10 -16.57
C LEU A 123 -13.28 11.07 -15.48
N SER A 124 -12.09 10.51 -15.52
CA SER A 124 -11.66 9.50 -14.55
C SER A 124 -11.55 10.07 -13.14
N PHE A 125 -11.64 9.20 -12.14
CA PHE A 125 -11.54 9.55 -10.72
C PHE A 125 -12.60 10.56 -10.26
N ASN A 126 -13.84 10.35 -10.67
CA ASN A 126 -14.99 11.16 -10.26
C ASN A 126 -16.05 10.31 -9.56
N SER A 127 -17.22 10.89 -9.37
CA SER A 127 -18.37 10.27 -8.69
C SER A 127 -19.56 10.05 -9.62
N LEU A 128 -19.28 9.83 -10.91
CA LEU A 128 -20.33 9.56 -11.91
C LEU A 128 -21.00 8.21 -11.62
N SER A 129 -22.31 8.23 -11.39
CA SER A 129 -23.14 7.03 -11.29
C SER A 129 -23.72 6.58 -12.61
N THR A 130 -23.90 7.52 -13.54
CA THR A 130 -24.33 7.32 -14.91
C THR A 130 -23.48 8.15 -15.85
N LEU A 131 -23.32 7.67 -17.08
CA LEU A 131 -22.64 8.45 -18.11
C LEU A 131 -23.53 9.63 -18.52
N PRO A 132 -23.05 10.91 -18.45
CA PRO A 132 -23.84 12.04 -18.86
C PRO A 132 -24.31 11.93 -20.31
N SER A 133 -25.61 12.11 -20.58
CA SER A 133 -26.19 11.94 -21.91
C SER A 133 -25.61 12.87 -22.99
N CYS A 134 -25.09 14.04 -22.58
CA CYS A 134 -24.43 14.97 -23.52
C CYS A 134 -23.20 14.38 -24.20
N ILE A 135 -22.54 13.37 -23.58
CA ILE A 135 -21.38 12.70 -24.16
C ILE A 135 -21.75 12.00 -25.48
N LEU A 136 -22.97 11.46 -25.59
CA LEU A 136 -23.44 10.79 -26.80
C LEU A 136 -23.55 11.71 -28.02
N HIS A 137 -23.58 13.03 -27.80
CA HIS A 137 -23.58 14.05 -28.89
C HIS A 137 -22.18 14.46 -29.34
N LEU A 138 -21.12 13.99 -28.68
CA LEU A 138 -19.73 14.28 -29.01
C LEU A 138 -19.24 13.36 -30.16
N LEU A 139 -19.81 13.50 -31.34
CA LEU A 139 -19.61 12.59 -32.47
C LEU A 139 -18.19 12.62 -33.07
N SER A 140 -17.30 13.49 -32.60
CA SER A 140 -15.89 13.50 -32.96
C SER A 140 -14.99 12.80 -31.95
N LEU A 141 -15.57 12.28 -30.86
CA LEU A 141 -14.83 11.69 -29.78
C LEU A 141 -14.08 10.41 -30.23
N ARG A 142 -12.78 10.35 -29.92
CA ARG A 142 -11.89 9.23 -30.24
C ARG A 142 -11.42 8.52 -28.98
N VAL A 143 -11.25 9.27 -27.89
CA VAL A 143 -10.78 8.76 -26.60
C VAL A 143 -11.75 9.17 -25.52
N LEU A 144 -12.29 8.18 -24.79
CA LEU A 144 -13.16 8.40 -23.64
C LEU A 144 -12.61 7.63 -22.45
N LEU A 145 -12.27 8.35 -21.40
CA LEU A 145 -11.78 7.79 -20.12
C LEU A 145 -12.79 8.14 -19.02
N VAL A 146 -13.37 7.12 -18.40
CA VAL A 146 -14.33 7.26 -17.30
C VAL A 146 -14.01 6.29 -16.16
N SER A 147 -12.73 5.91 -16.05
CA SER A 147 -12.25 4.96 -15.05
C SER A 147 -12.37 5.51 -13.64
N HIS A 148 -12.42 4.62 -12.63
CA HIS A 148 -12.53 5.01 -11.22
C HIS A 148 -13.74 5.90 -10.90
N ASN A 149 -14.89 5.55 -11.43
CA ASN A 149 -16.18 6.16 -11.13
C ASN A 149 -17.12 5.15 -10.43
N SER A 150 -18.41 5.39 -10.46
CA SER A 150 -19.43 4.50 -9.88
C SER A 150 -20.50 4.12 -10.92
N LEU A 151 -20.12 4.05 -12.20
CA LEU A 151 -21.01 3.73 -13.29
C LEU A 151 -21.59 2.33 -13.14
N VAL A 152 -22.90 2.22 -13.15
CA VAL A 152 -23.62 0.94 -13.03
C VAL A 152 -23.94 0.34 -14.40
N ALA A 153 -24.18 1.18 -15.39
CA ALA A 153 -24.48 0.80 -16.77
C ALA A 153 -23.99 1.87 -17.75
N LEU A 154 -23.80 1.50 -18.99
CA LEU A 154 -23.64 2.42 -20.12
C LEU A 154 -25.00 2.66 -20.76
N PRO A 155 -25.23 3.84 -21.40
CA PRO A 155 -26.46 4.12 -22.14
C PRO A 155 -26.67 3.13 -23.29
N GLU A 156 -27.94 2.81 -23.59
CA GLU A 156 -28.25 1.89 -24.68
C GLU A 156 -27.79 2.40 -26.07
N ASP A 157 -27.72 3.72 -26.24
CA ASP A 157 -27.25 4.37 -27.49
C ASP A 157 -25.73 4.63 -27.49
N PHE A 158 -24.95 3.95 -26.64
CA PHE A 158 -23.50 4.16 -26.55
C PHE A 158 -22.76 3.99 -27.89
N GLY A 159 -23.27 3.14 -28.75
CA GLY A 159 -22.74 2.92 -30.10
C GLY A 159 -22.75 4.14 -31.02
N CYS A 160 -23.50 5.20 -30.69
CA CYS A 160 -23.49 6.48 -31.46
C CYS A 160 -22.07 7.09 -31.53
N LEU A 161 -21.18 6.76 -30.58
CA LEU A 161 -19.79 7.23 -30.57
C LEU A 161 -18.91 6.46 -31.58
N ASN A 162 -19.33 6.39 -32.80
CA ASN A 162 -18.78 5.53 -33.89
C ASN A 162 -17.34 5.87 -34.30
N LYS A 163 -16.76 6.99 -33.84
CA LYS A 163 -15.35 7.35 -34.04
C LYS A 163 -14.45 6.98 -32.88
N LEU A 164 -14.99 6.37 -31.84
CA LEU A 164 -14.26 6.00 -30.63
C LEU A 164 -13.23 4.92 -30.94
N THR A 165 -11.96 5.21 -30.69
CA THR A 165 -10.84 4.29 -30.90
C THR A 165 -10.34 3.69 -29.57
N PHE A 166 -10.52 4.41 -28.48
CA PHE A 166 -10.12 4.00 -27.13
C PHE A 166 -11.24 4.30 -26.14
N PHE A 167 -11.62 3.29 -25.37
CA PHE A 167 -12.58 3.44 -24.29
C PHE A 167 -12.10 2.70 -23.03
N SER A 168 -12.01 3.41 -21.91
CA SER A 168 -11.75 2.81 -20.60
C SER A 168 -12.79 3.23 -19.59
N ALA A 169 -13.45 2.23 -19.00
CA ALA A 169 -14.34 2.35 -17.86
C ALA A 169 -13.90 1.42 -16.71
N MET A 170 -12.58 1.22 -16.58
CA MET A 170 -11.97 0.42 -15.54
C MET A 170 -12.39 0.88 -14.14
N LYS A 171 -12.53 -0.04 -13.17
CA LYS A 171 -12.88 0.28 -11.76
C LYS A 171 -14.18 1.08 -11.64
N ASN A 172 -15.23 0.55 -12.20
CA ASN A 172 -16.60 1.00 -12.05
C ASN A 172 -17.47 -0.11 -11.43
N GLN A 173 -18.76 -0.05 -11.61
CA GLN A 173 -19.74 -1.03 -11.11
C GLN A 173 -20.64 -1.56 -12.24
N LEU A 174 -20.12 -1.57 -13.49
CA LEU A 174 -20.88 -2.01 -14.66
C LEU A 174 -21.25 -3.48 -14.50
N LYS A 175 -22.54 -3.78 -14.65
CA LYS A 175 -23.10 -5.12 -14.56
C LYS A 175 -23.32 -5.77 -15.91
N TYR A 176 -23.59 -4.99 -16.92
CA TYR A 176 -23.81 -5.42 -18.30
C TYR A 176 -23.38 -4.33 -19.28
N LEU A 177 -23.25 -4.69 -20.54
CA LEU A 177 -22.97 -3.81 -21.65
C LEU A 177 -24.20 -3.70 -22.56
N PRO A 178 -24.48 -2.53 -23.15
CA PRO A 178 -25.54 -2.39 -24.13
C PRO A 178 -25.19 -3.10 -25.44
N GLN A 179 -26.17 -3.58 -26.17
CA GLN A 179 -25.95 -4.24 -27.48
C GLN A 179 -25.30 -3.32 -28.48
N SER A 180 -25.58 -2.01 -28.40
CA SER A 180 -24.96 -0.99 -29.25
C SER A 180 -23.44 -0.89 -29.13
N ILE A 181 -22.83 -1.50 -28.13
CA ILE A 181 -21.36 -1.58 -28.02
C ILE A 181 -20.73 -2.13 -29.32
N GLY A 182 -21.41 -3.06 -29.98
CA GLY A 182 -20.97 -3.63 -31.25
C GLY A 182 -20.95 -2.68 -32.44
N GLU A 183 -21.55 -1.49 -32.32
CA GLU A 183 -21.56 -0.46 -33.36
C GLU A 183 -20.28 0.36 -33.39
N LEU A 184 -19.40 0.24 -32.41
CA LEU A 184 -18.12 0.93 -32.32
C LEU A 184 -17.08 0.35 -33.29
N ALA A 185 -17.34 0.49 -34.59
CA ALA A 185 -16.61 -0.20 -35.64
C ALA A 185 -15.11 0.10 -35.71
N VAL A 186 -14.66 1.26 -35.21
CA VAL A 186 -13.24 1.67 -35.22
C VAL A 186 -12.54 1.52 -33.86
N LEU A 187 -13.23 0.98 -32.86
CA LEU A 187 -12.67 0.79 -31.52
C LEU A 187 -11.48 -0.19 -31.57
N GLN A 188 -10.34 0.24 -31.05
CA GLN A 188 -9.10 -0.52 -31.01
C GLN A 188 -8.79 -1.09 -29.63
N GLU A 189 -9.06 -0.32 -28.59
CA GLU A 189 -8.80 -0.71 -27.21
C GLU A 189 -10.05 -0.51 -26.36
N LEU A 190 -10.46 -1.58 -25.66
CA LEU A 190 -11.59 -1.59 -24.75
C LEU A 190 -11.13 -2.13 -23.39
N ASP A 191 -11.15 -1.26 -22.38
CA ASP A 191 -10.80 -1.62 -21.01
C ASP A 191 -12.02 -1.49 -20.09
N LEU A 192 -12.53 -2.63 -19.68
CA LEU A 192 -13.65 -2.79 -18.73
C LEU A 192 -13.24 -3.58 -17.48
N SER A 193 -11.95 -3.59 -17.20
CA SER A 193 -11.40 -4.34 -16.06
C SER A 193 -11.93 -3.80 -14.72
N GLU A 194 -11.94 -4.68 -13.71
CA GLU A 194 -12.38 -4.38 -12.36
C GLU A 194 -13.81 -3.76 -12.28
N ASN A 195 -14.76 -4.42 -12.92
CA ASN A 195 -16.18 -4.10 -12.87
C ASN A 195 -16.99 -5.26 -12.24
N ALA A 196 -18.28 -5.28 -12.45
CA ALA A 196 -19.18 -6.32 -11.97
C ALA A 196 -19.92 -7.04 -13.11
N LEU A 197 -19.31 -7.11 -14.30
CA LEU A 197 -19.91 -7.72 -15.49
C LEU A 197 -20.15 -9.22 -15.24
N GLU A 198 -21.39 -9.66 -15.42
CA GLU A 198 -21.79 -11.06 -15.26
C GLU A 198 -21.87 -11.80 -16.61
N PHE A 199 -22.15 -11.09 -17.68
CA PHE A 199 -22.20 -11.61 -19.06
C PHE A 199 -21.82 -10.52 -20.07
N LEU A 200 -21.49 -10.95 -21.28
CA LEU A 200 -21.22 -10.09 -22.43
C LEU A 200 -22.30 -10.31 -23.50
N PRO A 201 -22.76 -9.24 -24.17
CA PRO A 201 -23.66 -9.38 -25.31
C PRO A 201 -22.92 -9.95 -26.52
N GLU A 202 -23.61 -10.70 -27.37
CA GLU A 202 -23.05 -11.30 -28.59
C GLU A 202 -22.48 -10.24 -29.55
N GLU A 203 -23.01 -9.04 -29.52
CA GLU A 203 -22.60 -7.89 -30.34
C GLU A 203 -21.15 -7.44 -30.06
N VAL A 204 -20.56 -7.80 -28.92
CA VAL A 204 -19.12 -7.54 -28.67
C VAL A 204 -18.27 -8.17 -29.78
N GLY A 205 -18.70 -9.28 -30.37
CA GLY A 205 -18.05 -9.91 -31.52
C GLY A 205 -18.01 -9.07 -32.79
N ASN A 206 -18.74 -7.96 -32.85
CA ASN A 206 -18.74 -7.02 -33.99
C ASN A 206 -17.63 -5.98 -33.95
N LEU A 207 -16.85 -5.91 -32.86
CA LEU A 207 -15.72 -4.99 -32.70
C LEU A 207 -14.49 -5.42 -33.52
N ARG A 208 -14.64 -5.45 -34.86
CA ARG A 208 -13.68 -6.05 -35.79
C ARG A 208 -12.28 -5.45 -35.77
N ASN A 209 -12.15 -4.18 -35.36
CA ASN A 209 -10.87 -3.46 -35.27
C ASN A 209 -10.27 -3.51 -33.85
N CYS A 210 -10.94 -4.18 -32.88
CA CYS A 210 -10.44 -4.28 -31.51
C CYS A 210 -9.17 -5.14 -31.49
N THR A 211 -8.10 -4.55 -30.99
CA THR A 211 -6.79 -5.20 -30.83
C THR A 211 -6.53 -5.59 -29.38
N GLU A 212 -7.09 -4.85 -28.43
CA GLU A 212 -6.98 -5.11 -26.99
C GLU A 212 -8.35 -5.08 -26.33
N LEU A 213 -8.68 -6.16 -25.64
CA LEU A 213 -9.90 -6.28 -24.85
C LEU A 213 -9.54 -6.73 -23.43
N ASP A 214 -9.78 -5.86 -22.46
CA ASP A 214 -9.55 -6.16 -21.04
C ASP A 214 -10.87 -6.26 -20.29
N LEU A 215 -11.17 -7.46 -19.82
CA LEU A 215 -12.34 -7.83 -19.04
C LEU A 215 -11.96 -8.46 -17.69
N SER A 216 -10.70 -8.30 -17.31
CA SER A 216 -10.18 -8.87 -16.06
C SER A 216 -10.86 -8.31 -14.81
N GLY A 217 -10.89 -9.08 -13.73
CA GLY A 217 -11.47 -8.64 -12.46
C GLY A 217 -12.98 -8.39 -12.50
N ASN A 218 -13.73 -9.14 -13.30
CA ASN A 218 -15.17 -9.10 -13.39
C ASN A 218 -15.83 -10.35 -12.75
N ARG A 219 -17.07 -10.62 -13.06
CA ARG A 219 -17.86 -11.79 -12.56
C ARG A 219 -18.38 -12.66 -13.69
N LEU A 220 -17.69 -12.67 -14.83
CA LEU A 220 -18.11 -13.42 -16.01
C LEU A 220 -18.10 -14.92 -15.73
N LEU A 221 -19.24 -15.58 -15.96
CA LEU A 221 -19.41 -17.03 -15.86
C LEU A 221 -19.06 -17.73 -17.17
N SER A 222 -19.32 -17.07 -18.28
CA SER A 222 -19.03 -17.53 -19.63
C SER A 222 -18.73 -16.34 -20.55
N ILE A 223 -18.21 -16.63 -21.72
CA ILE A 223 -17.96 -15.66 -22.79
C ILE A 223 -18.65 -16.13 -24.05
N PRO A 224 -19.20 -15.21 -24.87
CA PRO A 224 -19.91 -15.57 -26.09
C PRO A 224 -18.98 -16.10 -27.17
N ASP A 225 -19.46 -17.04 -27.97
CA ASP A 225 -18.71 -17.59 -29.11
C ASP A 225 -18.36 -16.54 -30.15
N SER A 226 -19.14 -15.48 -30.22
CA SER A 226 -18.93 -14.34 -31.14
C SER A 226 -17.59 -13.63 -30.95
N LEU A 227 -16.95 -13.77 -29.78
CA LEU A 227 -15.59 -13.24 -29.57
C LEU A 227 -14.57 -13.80 -30.58
N ALA A 228 -14.80 -14.96 -31.13
CA ALA A 228 -13.99 -15.52 -32.21
C ALA A 228 -14.06 -14.73 -33.54
N ASN A 229 -14.98 -13.78 -33.65
CA ASN A 229 -15.11 -12.88 -34.80
C ASN A 229 -14.13 -11.69 -34.75
N LEU A 230 -13.46 -11.47 -33.63
CA LEU A 230 -12.53 -10.36 -33.41
C LEU A 230 -11.18 -10.63 -34.11
N LYS A 231 -11.16 -10.60 -35.44
CA LYS A 231 -9.98 -10.97 -36.24
C LYS A 231 -8.73 -10.13 -35.98
N SER A 232 -8.89 -8.90 -35.50
CA SER A 232 -7.78 -7.99 -35.18
C SER A 232 -7.26 -8.18 -33.74
N LEU A 233 -7.95 -8.96 -32.91
CA LEU A 233 -7.65 -9.10 -31.51
C LEU A 233 -6.26 -9.73 -31.30
N ARG A 234 -5.41 -9.02 -30.54
CA ARG A 234 -4.08 -9.46 -30.15
C ARG A 234 -4.02 -9.86 -28.68
N TRP A 235 -4.73 -9.13 -27.82
CA TRP A 235 -4.68 -9.34 -26.38
C TRP A 235 -6.09 -9.42 -25.81
N LEU A 236 -6.40 -10.57 -25.22
CA LEU A 236 -7.65 -10.81 -24.50
C LEU A 236 -7.32 -11.15 -23.04
N ARG A 237 -7.77 -10.30 -22.12
CA ARG A 237 -7.58 -10.49 -20.67
C ARG A 237 -8.91 -10.82 -20.02
N LEU A 238 -8.97 -11.99 -19.42
CA LEU A 238 -10.13 -12.55 -18.75
C LEU A 238 -9.77 -13.06 -17.34
N HIS A 239 -8.57 -12.73 -16.86
CA HIS A 239 -8.14 -13.22 -15.54
C HIS A 239 -9.01 -12.68 -14.41
N SER A 240 -9.07 -13.42 -13.30
CA SER A 240 -9.83 -13.01 -12.11
C SER A 240 -11.32 -12.81 -12.40
N ASN A 241 -11.91 -13.76 -13.14
CA ASN A 241 -13.33 -13.90 -13.38
C ASN A 241 -13.86 -15.21 -12.73
N LEU A 242 -15.06 -15.60 -13.09
CA LEU A 242 -15.72 -16.82 -12.61
C LEU A 242 -15.96 -17.83 -13.75
N LEU A 243 -15.16 -17.76 -14.81
CA LEU A 243 -15.34 -18.59 -16.00
C LEU A 243 -15.22 -20.08 -15.65
N GLU A 244 -16.25 -20.84 -15.98
CA GLU A 244 -16.28 -22.30 -15.84
C GLU A 244 -15.88 -22.98 -17.14
N THR A 245 -16.15 -22.35 -18.29
CA THR A 245 -15.83 -22.84 -19.62
C THR A 245 -15.32 -21.71 -20.52
N VAL A 246 -14.60 -22.09 -21.57
CA VAL A 246 -14.15 -21.19 -22.64
C VAL A 246 -14.36 -21.81 -24.00
N PRO A 247 -14.81 -21.07 -25.02
CA PRO A 247 -15.01 -21.57 -26.36
C PRO A 247 -13.68 -21.98 -27.02
N ALA A 248 -13.64 -23.17 -27.66
CA ALA A 248 -12.47 -23.62 -28.42
C ALA A 248 -12.11 -22.67 -29.58
N SER A 249 -13.12 -22.00 -30.12
CA SER A 249 -12.97 -21.02 -31.21
C SER A 249 -12.01 -19.86 -30.92
N LEU A 250 -11.74 -19.54 -29.67
CA LEU A 250 -10.74 -18.52 -29.32
C LEU A 250 -9.31 -18.89 -29.76
N ALA A 251 -8.99 -20.19 -29.78
CA ALA A 251 -7.68 -20.65 -30.26
C ALA A 251 -7.46 -20.41 -31.76
N SER A 252 -8.54 -20.22 -32.52
CA SER A 252 -8.51 -19.98 -33.97
C SER A 252 -8.38 -18.52 -34.37
N LEU A 253 -8.28 -17.59 -33.41
CA LEU A 253 -8.08 -16.16 -33.70
C LEU A 253 -6.71 -15.92 -34.31
N PRO A 254 -6.63 -15.32 -35.53
CA PRO A 254 -5.40 -15.33 -36.33
C PRO A 254 -4.29 -14.43 -35.78
N ASN A 255 -4.65 -13.41 -35.04
CA ASN A 255 -3.72 -12.40 -34.52
C ASN A 255 -3.58 -12.45 -32.98
N LEU A 256 -4.24 -13.39 -32.31
CA LEU A 256 -4.21 -13.50 -30.87
C LEU A 256 -2.81 -13.93 -30.40
N SER A 257 -2.13 -13.07 -29.68
CA SER A 257 -0.79 -13.31 -29.12
C SER A 257 -0.81 -13.52 -27.62
N ARG A 258 -1.93 -13.21 -26.96
CA ARG A 258 -2.12 -13.41 -25.54
C ARG A 258 -3.59 -13.64 -25.17
N LEU A 259 -3.83 -14.75 -24.51
CA LEU A 259 -5.10 -15.06 -23.84
C LEU A 259 -4.84 -15.32 -22.35
N ASP A 260 -5.33 -14.45 -21.49
CA ASP A 260 -5.13 -14.57 -20.05
C ASP A 260 -6.40 -15.04 -19.36
N LEU A 261 -6.40 -16.28 -18.93
CA LEU A 261 -7.49 -16.97 -18.24
C LEU A 261 -7.15 -17.31 -16.78
N GLN A 262 -6.09 -16.70 -16.22
CA GLN A 262 -5.63 -16.99 -14.86
C GLN A 262 -6.71 -16.68 -13.82
N ASN A 263 -6.70 -17.41 -12.70
CA ASN A 263 -7.59 -17.17 -11.57
C ASN A 263 -9.08 -17.14 -11.97
N ASN A 264 -9.51 -18.16 -12.70
CA ASN A 264 -10.91 -18.46 -13.00
C ASN A 264 -11.35 -19.78 -12.35
N CYS A 265 -12.50 -20.29 -12.74
CA CYS A 265 -13.07 -21.54 -12.22
C CYS A 265 -13.02 -22.68 -13.24
N LEU A 266 -12.12 -22.62 -14.23
CA LEU A 266 -12.02 -23.60 -15.32
C LEU A 266 -11.54 -24.94 -14.76
N ARG A 267 -12.36 -25.98 -14.94
CA ARG A 267 -12.02 -27.37 -14.57
C ARG A 267 -11.49 -28.16 -15.75
N ALA A 268 -11.93 -27.80 -16.93
CA ALA A 268 -11.45 -28.34 -18.19
C ALA A 268 -11.35 -27.22 -19.22
N VAL A 269 -10.41 -27.32 -20.13
CA VAL A 269 -10.19 -26.37 -21.21
C VAL A 269 -10.09 -27.17 -22.50
N PRO A 270 -10.67 -26.68 -23.61
CA PRO A 270 -10.52 -27.37 -24.92
C PRO A 270 -9.04 -27.61 -25.24
N PRO A 271 -8.68 -28.77 -25.86
CA PRO A 271 -7.28 -29.10 -26.13
C PRO A 271 -6.55 -28.02 -26.94
N GLU A 272 -7.26 -27.36 -27.87
CA GLU A 272 -6.74 -26.29 -28.73
C GLU A 272 -6.26 -25.07 -27.91
N ILE A 273 -6.96 -24.77 -26.82
CA ILE A 273 -6.61 -23.70 -25.91
C ILE A 273 -5.49 -24.16 -24.96
N GLN A 274 -5.60 -25.37 -24.46
CA GLN A 274 -4.62 -25.91 -23.49
C GLN A 274 -3.22 -26.03 -24.08
N THR A 275 -3.11 -26.39 -25.38
CA THR A 275 -1.83 -26.55 -26.07
C THR A 275 -1.27 -25.22 -26.64
N SER A 276 -2.04 -24.16 -26.63
CA SER A 276 -1.65 -22.87 -27.21
C SER A 276 -0.61 -22.14 -26.36
N PRO A 277 0.55 -21.76 -26.88
CA PRO A 277 1.64 -21.14 -26.12
C PRO A 277 1.31 -19.72 -25.59
N PHE A 278 0.31 -19.09 -26.20
CA PHE A 278 -0.12 -17.75 -25.82
C PHE A 278 -1.20 -17.73 -24.74
N VAL A 279 -1.61 -18.89 -24.20
CA VAL A 279 -2.64 -19.00 -23.17
C VAL A 279 -2.03 -19.12 -21.78
N ARG A 280 -2.62 -18.44 -20.81
CA ARG A 280 -2.26 -18.52 -19.39
C ARG A 280 -3.42 -19.04 -18.58
N LEU A 281 -3.20 -20.15 -17.85
CA LEU A 281 -4.24 -20.91 -17.14
C LEU A 281 -4.00 -21.02 -15.63
N ARG A 282 -2.94 -20.40 -15.09
CA ARG A 282 -2.58 -20.51 -13.67
C ARG A 282 -3.74 -20.10 -12.75
N GLY A 283 -3.92 -20.82 -11.65
CA GLY A 283 -4.96 -20.49 -10.66
C GLY A 283 -6.37 -20.98 -11.02
N ASN A 284 -6.50 -21.86 -12.04
CA ASN A 284 -7.73 -22.59 -12.35
C ASN A 284 -7.70 -24.01 -11.75
N PRO A 285 -8.85 -24.56 -11.36
CA PRO A 285 -8.96 -25.93 -10.82
C PRO A 285 -8.94 -27.01 -11.92
N LEU A 286 -7.98 -26.95 -12.84
CA LEU A 286 -7.87 -27.86 -13.97
C LEU A 286 -7.60 -29.29 -13.51
N GLY A 287 -8.43 -30.25 -13.95
CA GLY A 287 -8.28 -31.67 -13.62
C GLY A 287 -8.76 -32.03 -12.21
N GLU A 288 -9.26 -31.10 -11.44
CA GLU A 288 -9.91 -31.37 -10.15
C GLU A 288 -11.31 -31.93 -10.44
N THR A 289 -11.56 -33.20 -10.05
CA THR A 289 -12.92 -33.72 -9.90
C THR A 289 -13.66 -32.82 -8.89
N GLU A 290 -14.98 -32.65 -9.06
CA GLU A 290 -15.80 -31.87 -8.14
C GLU A 290 -15.33 -32.05 -6.70
N PRO A 291 -15.07 -30.97 -5.94
CA PRO A 291 -14.82 -31.12 -4.52
C PRO A 291 -16.06 -31.84 -3.98
N THR A 292 -15.90 -33.08 -3.53
CA THR A 292 -16.83 -33.67 -2.58
C THR A 292 -17.16 -32.54 -1.60
N PRO A 293 -18.47 -32.29 -1.32
CA PRO A 293 -18.90 -31.15 -0.54
C PRO A 293 -17.98 -31.02 0.67
N GLN A 294 -17.37 -29.87 0.79
CA GLN A 294 -16.36 -29.53 1.78
C GLN A 294 -16.60 -30.34 3.04
N ALA A 295 -15.56 -31.09 3.48
CA ALA A 295 -15.57 -31.58 4.82
C ALA A 295 -15.80 -30.36 5.70
N ASP A 296 -17.07 -30.14 6.01
CA ASP A 296 -17.54 -29.11 6.90
C ASP A 296 -16.65 -29.12 8.15
N GLU A 297 -16.47 -27.96 8.74
CA GLU A 297 -15.89 -27.86 10.09
C GLU A 297 -16.51 -28.88 11.09
N SER A 298 -17.57 -29.55 10.71
CA SER A 298 -18.24 -30.61 11.43
C SER A 298 -17.48 -31.95 11.50
N SER A 299 -16.66 -32.33 10.51
CA SER A 299 -15.83 -33.56 10.58
C SER A 299 -14.64 -33.42 11.54
N ALA A 300 -14.33 -32.24 11.99
CA ALA A 300 -13.26 -31.98 12.94
C ALA A 300 -13.70 -32.03 14.40
N ARG A 301 -14.88 -32.56 14.71
CA ARG A 301 -15.42 -32.63 16.09
C ARG A 301 -14.64 -33.56 17.03
N GLY A 302 -13.76 -34.40 16.50
CA GLY A 302 -12.93 -35.32 17.26
C GLY A 302 -11.48 -34.90 17.50
N LEU A 303 -10.98 -33.86 16.79
CA LEU A 303 -9.59 -33.46 16.88
C LEU A 303 -9.26 -32.76 18.18
N GLN A 304 -8.15 -33.13 18.80
CA GLN A 304 -7.64 -32.50 20.01
C GLN A 304 -7.42 -31.00 19.76
N ARG A 305 -7.90 -30.17 20.69
CA ARG A 305 -7.67 -28.72 20.68
C ARG A 305 -6.74 -28.34 21.80
N LEU A 306 -5.64 -27.69 21.49
CA LEU A 306 -4.64 -27.19 22.42
C LEU A 306 -4.65 -25.67 22.43
N PHE A 307 -4.63 -25.08 23.64
CA PHE A 307 -4.47 -23.65 23.85
C PHE A 307 -3.19 -23.41 24.61
N LEU A 308 -2.27 -22.66 24.04
CA LEU A 308 -0.97 -22.34 24.61
C LEU A 308 -0.92 -20.85 24.92
N ALA A 309 -0.84 -20.53 26.20
CA ALA A 309 -0.95 -19.16 26.70
C ALA A 309 0.38 -18.41 26.72
N SER A 310 1.51 -19.13 26.59
CA SER A 310 2.85 -18.56 26.55
C SER A 310 3.24 -18.07 25.15
N GLY A 311 4.21 -17.18 25.08
CA GLY A 311 4.85 -16.79 23.81
C GLY A 311 5.89 -17.79 23.32
N GLU A 312 6.26 -18.74 24.16
CA GLU A 312 7.22 -19.82 23.92
C GLU A 312 6.77 -21.07 24.69
N ASP A 313 6.59 -22.19 24.02
CA ASP A 313 6.14 -23.45 24.62
C ASP A 313 6.34 -24.61 23.62
N SER A 314 5.92 -25.82 24.01
CA SER A 314 5.94 -27.00 23.16
C SER A 314 4.64 -27.81 23.30
N PHE A 315 4.33 -28.56 22.25
CA PHE A 315 3.19 -29.50 22.21
C PHE A 315 3.55 -30.72 21.37
N THR A 316 2.78 -31.77 21.53
CA THR A 316 3.00 -33.01 20.80
C THR A 316 1.90 -33.19 19.76
N VAL A 317 2.31 -33.55 18.54
CA VAL A 317 1.42 -33.90 17.43
C VAL A 317 1.55 -35.39 17.17
N THR A 318 0.43 -36.07 17.02
CA THR A 318 0.36 -37.47 16.67
C THR A 318 -0.22 -37.64 15.28
N SER A 319 -0.27 -38.88 14.79
CA SER A 319 -0.92 -39.24 13.51
C SER A 319 -2.41 -38.85 13.44
N GLU A 320 -3.06 -38.65 14.59
CA GLU A 320 -4.47 -38.22 14.62
C GLU A 320 -4.62 -36.73 14.26
N GLY A 321 -3.53 -35.96 14.28
CA GLY A 321 -3.55 -34.52 14.07
C GLY A 321 -4.09 -33.74 15.28
N CYS A 322 -4.02 -32.41 15.20
CA CYS A 322 -4.57 -31.54 16.25
C CYS A 322 -4.78 -30.10 15.73
N LYS A 323 -5.53 -29.33 16.51
CA LYS A 323 -5.67 -27.86 16.36
C LYS A 323 -5.01 -27.15 17.51
N VAL A 324 -4.11 -26.23 17.22
CA VAL A 324 -3.37 -25.46 18.23
C VAL A 324 -3.68 -23.98 18.09
N VAL A 325 -3.95 -23.31 19.20
CA VAL A 325 -4.16 -21.87 19.26
C VAL A 325 -3.12 -21.29 20.22
N LEU A 326 -2.30 -20.37 19.70
CA LEU A 326 -1.27 -19.68 20.48
C LEU A 326 -1.82 -18.39 21.10
N ALA A 327 -1.22 -17.91 22.18
CA ALA A 327 -1.62 -16.72 22.92
C ALA A 327 -1.74 -15.47 22.05
N CYS A 328 -0.89 -15.34 21.04
CA CYS A 328 -0.91 -14.24 20.07
C CYS A 328 -2.05 -14.34 19.03
N GLY A 329 -2.89 -15.36 19.10
CA GLY A 329 -4.00 -15.61 18.21
C GLY A 329 -3.63 -16.35 16.90
N ILE A 330 -2.38 -16.77 16.75
CA ILE A 330 -1.94 -17.67 15.69
C ILE A 330 -2.62 -19.03 15.88
N ARG A 331 -3.06 -19.64 14.81
CA ARG A 331 -3.68 -20.96 14.81
C ARG A 331 -2.91 -21.89 13.89
N LEU A 332 -2.68 -23.11 14.36
CA LEU A 332 -2.08 -24.19 13.60
C LEU A 332 -3.08 -25.32 13.48
N TYR A 333 -3.14 -25.94 12.34
CA TYR A 333 -3.93 -27.13 12.10
C TYR A 333 -3.07 -28.21 11.47
N PHE A 334 -2.94 -29.29 12.17
CA PHE A 334 -2.29 -30.51 11.71
C PHE A 334 -3.40 -31.48 11.29
N PRO A 335 -3.54 -31.74 10.00
CA PRO A 335 -4.52 -32.73 9.56
C PRO A 335 -4.13 -34.14 10.01
N PRO A 336 -5.09 -35.06 10.12
CA PRO A 336 -4.78 -36.46 10.39
C PRO A 336 -3.80 -37.01 9.34
N GLY A 337 -2.76 -37.72 9.79
CA GLY A 337 -1.70 -38.22 8.91
C GLY A 337 -0.63 -37.19 8.51
N ALA A 338 -0.64 -35.99 9.04
CA ALA A 338 0.41 -35.02 8.77
C ALA A 338 1.77 -35.45 9.36
N ALA A 339 1.76 -36.09 10.50
CA ALA A 339 2.91 -36.72 11.13
C ALA A 339 2.74 -38.24 11.17
N SER A 340 3.75 -39.02 10.80
CA SER A 340 3.75 -40.47 10.88
C SER A 340 3.84 -40.97 12.30
N ASP A 341 4.64 -40.28 13.11
CA ASP A 341 4.96 -40.59 14.49
C ASP A 341 4.63 -39.44 15.42
N SER A 342 4.69 -39.68 16.73
CA SER A 342 4.53 -38.65 17.74
C SER A 342 5.70 -37.67 17.62
N LEU A 343 5.41 -36.42 17.30
CA LEU A 343 6.38 -35.37 17.08
C LEU A 343 6.19 -34.22 18.08
N ARG A 344 7.23 -33.85 18.79
CA ARG A 344 7.21 -32.69 19.68
C ARG A 344 7.57 -31.45 18.93
N ILE A 345 6.65 -30.47 18.92
CA ILE A 345 6.81 -29.18 18.26
C ILE A 345 7.11 -28.12 19.32
N TYR A 346 8.12 -27.31 19.07
CA TYR A 346 8.45 -26.14 19.85
C TYR A 346 8.08 -24.90 19.03
N PHE A 347 7.52 -23.91 19.70
CA PHE A 347 7.26 -22.63 19.06
C PHE A 347 7.70 -21.47 19.93
N ARG A 348 8.07 -20.38 19.33
CA ARG A 348 8.29 -19.09 19.98
C ARG A 348 7.98 -17.93 19.04
N THR A 349 7.56 -16.81 19.62
CA THR A 349 7.35 -15.56 18.89
C THR A 349 8.48 -14.60 19.20
N LEU A 350 9.21 -14.20 18.15
CA LEU A 350 10.40 -13.37 18.25
C LEU A 350 10.09 -11.93 17.81
N ALA A 351 10.77 -10.97 18.43
CA ALA A 351 10.82 -9.62 17.88
C ALA A 351 11.63 -9.65 16.58
N PRO A 352 11.14 -9.01 15.53
CA PRO A 352 11.90 -8.94 14.26
C PRO A 352 13.15 -8.06 14.44
N ASP A 353 14.27 -8.50 13.88
CA ASP A 353 15.53 -7.79 13.88
C ASP A 353 16.03 -7.64 12.43
N PRO A 354 16.36 -6.42 11.97
CA PRO A 354 16.83 -6.17 10.61
C PRO A 354 18.10 -6.92 10.22
N GLN A 355 18.89 -7.39 11.18
CA GLN A 355 20.09 -8.17 10.90
C GLN A 355 19.77 -9.48 10.17
N TRP A 356 18.67 -10.13 10.51
CA TRP A 356 18.25 -11.40 9.92
C TRP A 356 16.87 -11.38 9.23
N VAL A 357 15.95 -10.48 9.60
CA VAL A 357 14.70 -10.23 8.86
C VAL A 357 14.98 -9.26 7.74
N LYS A 358 15.17 -9.76 6.52
CA LYS A 358 15.41 -8.91 5.35
C LYS A 358 14.08 -8.54 4.70
N LEU A 359 13.72 -7.26 4.83
CA LEU A 359 12.62 -6.66 4.10
C LEU A 359 13.14 -6.11 2.77
N ARG A 360 12.36 -6.31 1.69
CA ARG A 360 12.63 -5.66 0.41
C ARG A 360 12.16 -4.21 0.48
N TYR A 361 12.62 -3.39 -0.44
CA TYR A 361 12.12 -2.01 -0.55
C TYR A 361 10.59 -2.01 -0.69
N HIS A 362 9.94 -1.09 0.01
CA HIS A 362 8.49 -0.96 0.09
C HIS A 362 7.75 -2.11 0.81
N ASP A 363 8.45 -3.08 1.37
CA ASP A 363 7.83 -4.07 2.25
C ASP A 363 7.47 -3.43 3.61
N VAL A 364 6.36 -3.86 4.18
CA VAL A 364 5.88 -3.43 5.49
C VAL A 364 5.65 -4.66 6.35
N LEU A 365 6.28 -4.72 7.50
CA LEU A 365 6.13 -5.83 8.43
C LEU A 365 4.82 -5.73 9.21
N LEU A 366 4.00 -6.77 9.14
CA LEU A 366 2.67 -6.80 9.75
C LEU A 366 2.56 -7.69 11.00
N SER A 367 3.52 -8.57 11.25
CA SER A 367 3.53 -9.48 12.39
C SER A 367 4.89 -9.61 13.04
N ARG A 368 4.92 -10.15 14.25
CA ARG A 368 6.14 -10.71 14.83
C ARG A 368 6.55 -11.96 14.07
N VAL A 369 7.77 -12.43 14.32
CA VAL A 369 8.27 -13.68 13.72
C VAL A 369 7.79 -14.85 14.55
N LEU A 370 7.15 -15.83 13.90
CA LEU A 370 6.82 -17.13 14.49
C LEU A 370 7.92 -18.10 14.10
N GLU A 371 8.57 -18.69 15.08
CA GLU A 371 9.46 -19.82 14.89
C GLU A 371 8.77 -21.12 15.27
N LEU A 372 8.86 -22.11 14.41
CA LEU A 372 8.39 -23.48 14.64
C LEU A 372 9.55 -24.44 14.46
N GLN A 373 9.77 -25.30 15.46
CA GLN A 373 10.83 -26.31 15.48
C GLN A 373 10.24 -27.71 15.70
N PRO A 374 10.93 -28.79 15.24
CA PRO A 374 12.27 -28.79 14.63
C PRO A 374 12.24 -28.28 13.17
N HIS A 375 13.27 -27.53 12.81
CA HIS A 375 13.46 -27.10 11.44
C HIS A 375 13.75 -28.31 10.54
N GLY A 376 13.27 -28.26 9.30
CA GLY A 376 13.54 -29.33 8.31
C GLY A 376 12.67 -30.58 8.46
N VAL A 377 11.79 -30.67 9.45
CA VAL A 377 10.77 -31.71 9.50
C VAL A 377 9.89 -31.60 8.26
N LYS A 378 9.70 -32.73 7.57
CA LYS A 378 8.78 -32.86 6.42
C LYS A 378 7.48 -33.51 6.88
N PHE A 379 6.39 -32.81 6.70
CA PHE A 379 5.04 -33.32 6.92
C PHE A 379 4.53 -34.04 5.68
N GLN A 380 3.74 -35.10 5.87
CA GLN A 380 3.10 -35.83 4.76
C GLN A 380 1.90 -35.09 4.17
N GLN A 381 1.29 -34.22 4.96
CA GLN A 381 0.22 -33.32 4.54
C GLN A 381 0.52 -31.90 5.01
N GLU A 382 0.02 -30.93 4.27
CA GLU A 382 0.22 -29.52 4.59
C GLU A 382 -0.35 -29.15 5.97
N VAL A 383 0.50 -28.62 6.83
CA VAL A 383 0.12 -27.97 8.06
C VAL A 383 -0.40 -26.59 7.73
N GLN A 384 -1.59 -26.26 8.20
CA GLN A 384 -2.20 -24.97 7.93
C GLN A 384 -1.88 -23.98 9.03
N ILE A 385 -1.43 -22.78 8.67
CA ILE A 385 -1.04 -21.70 9.59
C ILE A 385 -1.92 -20.48 9.32
N TRP A 386 -2.53 -19.93 10.36
CA TRP A 386 -3.27 -18.66 10.33
C TRP A 386 -2.60 -17.66 11.24
N MET A 387 -2.05 -16.61 10.67
CA MET A 387 -1.38 -15.53 11.37
C MET A 387 -2.23 -14.26 11.35
N PRO A 388 -2.72 -13.79 12.52
CA PRO A 388 -3.44 -12.53 12.59
C PRO A 388 -2.50 -11.34 12.41
N TYR A 389 -2.99 -10.31 11.74
CA TYR A 389 -2.26 -9.07 11.54
C TYR A 389 -3.19 -7.84 11.54
N ALA A 390 -2.62 -6.66 11.77
CA ALA A 390 -3.33 -5.40 11.63
C ALA A 390 -3.39 -5.00 10.16
N SER A 391 -4.58 -4.72 9.63
CA SER A 391 -4.75 -4.39 8.22
C SER A 391 -3.98 -3.13 7.83
N PRO A 392 -3.12 -3.18 6.83
CA PRO A 392 -2.73 -1.98 6.11
C PRO A 392 -3.93 -1.50 5.29
N GLN A 393 -4.21 -0.22 5.37
CA GLN A 393 -5.45 0.35 4.82
C GLN A 393 -5.50 0.44 3.28
N THR A 394 -4.43 0.08 2.58
CA THR A 394 -4.29 0.20 1.12
C THR A 394 -4.25 -1.17 0.43
N LEU A 395 -5.40 -1.85 0.37
CA LEU A 395 -5.47 -3.22 -0.20
C LEU A 395 -5.28 -3.30 -1.72
N HIS A 396 -5.61 -2.23 -2.48
CA HIS A 396 -5.62 -2.31 -3.95
C HIS A 396 -4.25 -2.24 -4.62
N GLN A 397 -3.25 -1.72 -3.93
CA GLN A 397 -1.90 -1.54 -4.47
C GLN A 397 -0.88 -2.46 -3.82
N ARG A 398 -1.30 -3.15 -2.77
CA ARG A 398 -0.45 -4.01 -1.95
C ARG A 398 -1.12 -5.36 -1.71
N GLU A 399 -0.30 -6.37 -1.58
CA GLU A 399 -0.74 -7.71 -1.20
C GLU A 399 -0.09 -8.13 0.12
N VAL A 400 -0.76 -9.01 0.84
CA VAL A 400 -0.26 -9.57 2.09
C VAL A 400 0.22 -10.98 1.83
N VAL A 401 1.46 -11.27 2.21
CA VAL A 401 2.07 -12.58 2.06
C VAL A 401 2.70 -13.06 3.37
N VAL A 402 2.67 -14.36 3.58
CA VAL A 402 3.46 -15.02 4.61
C VAL A 402 4.83 -15.35 4.00
N ARG A 403 5.89 -14.96 4.68
CA ARG A 403 7.27 -15.33 4.33
C ARG A 403 7.79 -16.40 5.26
N THR A 404 8.58 -17.29 4.71
CA THR A 404 9.34 -18.30 5.45
C THR A 404 10.81 -18.20 5.16
N PHE A 405 11.65 -18.58 6.12
CA PHE A 405 13.10 -18.64 5.95
C PHE A 405 13.50 -20.06 5.58
N SER A 406 14.11 -20.25 4.44
CA SER A 406 14.58 -21.55 3.96
C SER A 406 16.10 -21.59 3.90
N GLY A 407 16.74 -21.89 5.02
CA GLY A 407 18.17 -22.12 5.12
C GLY A 407 19.06 -20.90 4.90
N GLN A 408 18.88 -20.17 3.80
CA GLN A 408 19.74 -19.01 3.44
C GLN A 408 18.96 -17.75 3.09
N SER A 409 17.69 -17.86 2.73
CA SER A 409 16.90 -16.72 2.25
C SER A 409 15.43 -16.79 2.67
N TRP A 410 14.80 -15.62 2.70
CA TRP A 410 13.38 -15.48 2.88
C TRP A 410 12.64 -15.67 1.55
N SER A 411 11.61 -16.51 1.53
CA SER A 411 10.76 -16.78 0.38
C SER A 411 9.29 -16.56 0.73
N ASP A 412 8.51 -16.11 -0.27
CA ASP A 412 7.10 -15.84 -0.10
C ASP A 412 6.28 -17.12 -0.30
N LEU A 413 5.33 -17.36 0.60
CA LEU A 413 4.39 -18.49 0.53
C LEU A 413 3.08 -18.07 -0.13
N ARG A 414 2.43 -19.01 -0.82
CA ARG A 414 1.08 -18.79 -1.32
C ARG A 414 0.13 -18.50 -0.15
N THR A 415 -0.37 -17.28 -0.08
CA THR A 415 -1.11 -16.77 1.07
C THR A 415 -2.54 -16.44 0.67
N ARG A 416 -3.51 -16.83 1.51
CA ARG A 416 -4.90 -16.41 1.41
C ARG A 416 -5.23 -15.49 2.58
N VAL A 417 -5.90 -14.40 2.29
CA VAL A 417 -6.30 -13.42 3.30
C VAL A 417 -7.78 -13.57 3.60
N LYS A 418 -8.12 -13.66 4.89
CA LYS A 418 -9.52 -13.71 5.36
C LYS A 418 -9.77 -12.59 6.37
N GLN A 419 -10.87 -11.88 6.21
CA GLN A 419 -11.34 -10.93 7.22
C GLN A 419 -12.30 -11.62 8.19
N LYS A 420 -12.09 -11.46 9.49
CA LYS A 420 -13.07 -11.95 10.48
C LYS A 420 -14.33 -11.08 10.44
N ARG A 421 -15.48 -11.69 10.15
CA ARG A 421 -16.79 -11.01 9.97
C ARG A 421 -17.22 -10.06 11.12
N LYS A 422 -16.69 -10.21 12.33
CA LYS A 422 -17.06 -9.43 13.53
C LYS A 422 -15.95 -8.53 14.10
N SER A 423 -14.78 -8.50 13.48
CA SER A 423 -13.66 -7.68 13.96
C SER A 423 -12.87 -7.11 12.78
N LYS A 424 -12.28 -5.93 12.97
CA LYS A 424 -11.34 -5.34 11.98
C LYS A 424 -10.01 -6.10 11.88
N LYS A 425 -9.95 -7.35 12.36
CA LYS A 425 -8.74 -8.17 12.34
C LYS A 425 -8.73 -9.05 11.09
N TYR A 426 -7.62 -9.02 10.39
CA TYR A 426 -7.34 -9.86 9.23
C TYR A 426 -6.46 -11.03 9.62
N VAL A 427 -6.51 -12.08 8.83
CA VAL A 427 -5.73 -13.29 9.06
C VAL A 427 -5.11 -13.73 7.75
N ALA A 428 -3.79 -13.88 7.74
CA ALA A 428 -3.05 -14.48 6.63
C ALA A 428 -2.99 -16.01 6.85
N HIS A 429 -3.34 -16.77 5.83
CA HIS A 429 -3.40 -18.23 5.86
C HIS A 429 -2.49 -18.83 4.81
N CYS A 430 -1.65 -19.77 5.20
CA CYS A 430 -0.80 -20.55 4.31
C CYS A 430 -0.74 -22.02 4.72
N GLY A 431 -0.41 -22.89 3.79
CA GLY A 431 -0.07 -24.30 4.01
C GLY A 431 1.44 -24.51 3.89
N VAL A 432 2.02 -25.33 4.74
CA VAL A 432 3.46 -25.63 4.76
C VAL A 432 3.71 -27.12 4.97
N LEU A 433 4.75 -27.63 4.33
CA LEU A 433 5.20 -29.02 4.46
C LEU A 433 6.44 -29.14 5.37
N HIS A 434 7.00 -28.04 5.80
CA HIS A 434 8.16 -28.00 6.69
C HIS A 434 8.11 -26.79 7.61
N PHE A 435 8.81 -26.84 8.73
CA PHE A 435 8.88 -25.75 9.70
C PHE A 435 10.16 -24.95 9.60
N SER A 436 10.00 -23.66 9.90
CA SER A 436 11.07 -22.67 9.95
C SER A 436 10.57 -21.43 10.72
N TRP A 437 11.03 -20.24 10.31
CA TRP A 437 10.51 -18.96 10.74
C TRP A 437 9.45 -18.46 9.76
N PHE A 438 8.40 -17.83 10.30
CA PHE A 438 7.28 -17.30 9.53
C PHE A 438 6.96 -15.89 9.96
N LEU A 439 6.67 -15.01 9.02
CA LEU A 439 6.22 -13.64 9.28
C LEU A 439 5.24 -13.17 8.21
N VAL A 440 4.45 -12.17 8.54
CA VAL A 440 3.49 -11.56 7.60
C VAL A 440 4.02 -10.23 7.16
N VAL A 441 4.09 -10.01 5.85
CA VAL A 441 4.45 -8.73 5.25
C VAL A 441 3.38 -8.26 4.28
N SER A 442 3.25 -6.95 4.17
CA SER A 442 2.59 -6.29 3.05
C SER A 442 3.66 -5.85 2.06
N ARG A 443 3.50 -6.22 0.80
CA ARG A 443 4.40 -5.83 -0.29
C ARG A 443 3.61 -5.19 -1.43
N LEU A 444 4.28 -4.52 -2.35
CA LEU A 444 3.67 -4.13 -3.61
C LEU A 444 3.18 -5.38 -4.35
N VAL A 445 2.01 -5.26 -5.00
CA VAL A 445 1.49 -6.37 -5.80
C VAL A 445 2.53 -6.79 -6.83
N GLN A 446 2.88 -8.07 -6.84
CA GLN A 446 3.88 -8.65 -7.72
C GLN A 446 3.20 -9.47 -8.81
N ASN A 447 3.25 -8.95 -10.03
CA ASN A 447 2.86 -9.72 -11.20
C ASN A 447 4.07 -10.49 -11.72
N GLU A 448 3.94 -11.78 -11.92
CA GLU A 448 5.02 -12.69 -12.29
C GLU A 448 4.65 -13.50 -13.51
N CYS A 449 5.57 -13.66 -14.44
CA CYS A 449 5.40 -14.56 -15.57
C CYS A 449 6.70 -15.30 -15.91
N GLU A 450 6.53 -16.48 -16.46
CA GLU A 450 7.60 -17.20 -17.15
C GLU A 450 7.72 -16.64 -18.57
N VAL A 451 8.92 -16.25 -18.95
CA VAL A 451 9.24 -15.73 -20.28
C VAL A 451 9.90 -16.86 -21.08
N PRO A 452 9.15 -17.52 -21.96
CA PRO A 452 9.69 -18.56 -22.83
C PRO A 452 10.41 -17.96 -24.03
N THR A 453 11.07 -18.82 -24.81
CA THR A 453 11.76 -18.42 -26.05
C THR A 453 10.84 -17.81 -27.11
N GLU A 454 9.56 -18.19 -27.12
CA GLU A 454 8.52 -17.67 -28.01
C GLU A 454 8.03 -16.24 -27.64
N GLY A 455 8.53 -15.74 -26.51
CA GLY A 455 8.11 -14.44 -25.99
C GLY A 455 6.77 -14.50 -25.24
N THR A 456 6.42 -13.41 -24.61
CA THR A 456 5.19 -13.28 -23.82
C THR A 456 4.83 -11.84 -23.54
N LEU A 457 3.69 -11.62 -22.88
CA LEU A 457 3.25 -10.33 -22.36
C LEU A 457 3.09 -10.41 -20.85
N LEU A 458 3.66 -9.45 -20.14
CA LEU A 458 3.45 -9.23 -18.71
C LEU A 458 2.77 -7.86 -18.52
N PHE A 459 1.75 -7.81 -17.70
CA PHE A 459 1.04 -6.56 -17.37
C PHE A 459 0.80 -6.46 -15.88
N SER A 460 0.63 -5.23 -15.42
CA SER A 460 0.32 -4.94 -14.04
C SER A 460 -1.17 -5.10 -13.76
N SER A 461 -1.50 -5.79 -12.66
CA SER A 461 -2.86 -5.80 -12.13
C SER A 461 -3.19 -4.52 -11.34
N VAL A 462 -2.19 -3.73 -10.98
CA VAL A 462 -2.35 -2.44 -10.28
C VAL A 462 -2.68 -1.32 -11.27
N ASP A 463 -1.92 -1.26 -12.37
CA ASP A 463 -2.15 -0.30 -13.46
C ASP A 463 -2.09 -1.03 -14.79
N PRO A 464 -3.23 -1.26 -15.46
CA PRO A 464 -3.28 -1.99 -16.74
C PRO A 464 -2.51 -1.32 -17.86
N ASN A 465 -2.20 -0.03 -17.75
CA ASN A 465 -1.39 0.69 -18.72
C ASN A 465 0.10 0.37 -18.63
N VAL A 466 0.52 -0.27 -17.54
CA VAL A 466 1.90 -0.79 -17.42
C VAL A 466 1.96 -2.18 -18.01
N LYS A 467 2.67 -2.32 -19.13
CA LYS A 467 2.82 -3.58 -19.87
C LYS A 467 4.27 -3.79 -20.28
N VAL A 468 4.68 -5.05 -20.30
CA VAL A 468 6.02 -5.46 -20.73
C VAL A 468 5.86 -6.55 -21.78
N THR A 469 6.30 -6.28 -23.00
CA THR A 469 6.19 -7.22 -24.12
C THR A 469 7.56 -7.83 -24.41
N PHE A 470 7.62 -9.13 -24.35
CA PHE A 470 8.81 -9.93 -24.65
C PHE A 470 8.68 -10.50 -26.07
N PRO A 471 9.52 -10.06 -27.02
CA PRO A 471 9.48 -10.58 -28.38
C PRO A 471 9.98 -12.03 -28.44
N PRO A 472 9.67 -12.78 -29.50
CA PRO A 472 10.27 -14.10 -29.73
C PRO A 472 11.79 -14.02 -29.83
N GLY A 473 12.47 -15.01 -29.25
CA GLY A 473 13.93 -15.06 -29.23
C GLY A 473 14.58 -14.06 -28.27
N VAL A 474 13.83 -13.55 -27.30
CA VAL A 474 14.32 -12.62 -26.26
C VAL A 474 15.23 -13.30 -25.26
N THR A 475 15.11 -14.60 -25.12
CA THR A 475 15.90 -15.44 -24.21
C THR A 475 16.11 -16.84 -24.80
N GLU A 476 17.20 -17.51 -24.44
CA GLU A 476 17.47 -18.89 -24.82
C GLU A 476 16.80 -19.89 -23.89
N GLU A 477 16.66 -19.55 -22.61
CA GLU A 477 16.02 -20.35 -21.57
C GLU A 477 14.85 -19.59 -20.97
N THR A 478 13.87 -20.35 -20.49
CA THR A 478 12.72 -19.73 -19.78
C THR A 478 13.20 -19.01 -18.53
N ARG A 479 12.82 -17.74 -18.39
CA ARG A 479 13.16 -16.90 -17.25
C ARG A 479 11.91 -16.45 -16.50
N SER A 480 12.04 -16.36 -15.18
CA SER A 480 10.98 -15.78 -14.34
C SER A 480 11.19 -14.26 -14.22
N VAL A 481 10.16 -13.51 -14.58
CA VAL A 481 10.16 -12.04 -14.51
C VAL A 481 9.06 -11.57 -13.58
N LYS A 482 9.38 -10.57 -12.76
CA LYS A 482 8.51 -9.96 -11.78
C LYS A 482 8.36 -8.47 -12.07
N LEU A 483 7.11 -8.02 -12.03
CA LEU A 483 6.72 -6.63 -12.23
C LEU A 483 6.02 -6.13 -10.96
N GLN A 484 6.49 -5.02 -10.44
CA GLN A 484 5.86 -4.29 -9.34
C GLN A 484 5.66 -2.83 -9.74
N VAL A 485 4.54 -2.25 -9.35
CA VAL A 485 4.18 -0.86 -9.65
C VAL A 485 3.91 -0.12 -8.35
N LEU A 486 4.60 0.98 -8.15
CA LEU A 486 4.35 1.94 -7.06
C LEU A 486 3.67 3.16 -7.65
N PRO A 487 2.38 3.35 -7.41
CA PRO A 487 1.70 4.58 -7.77
C PRO A 487 2.27 5.74 -6.97
N VAL A 488 2.45 6.88 -7.62
CA VAL A 488 2.98 8.10 -7.02
C VAL A 488 1.98 9.22 -7.25
N SER A 489 1.57 9.92 -6.19
CA SER A 489 0.62 11.01 -6.32
C SER A 489 1.30 12.29 -6.81
N ALA A 490 0.57 13.08 -7.59
CA ALA A 490 1.07 14.36 -8.06
C ALA A 490 1.35 15.33 -6.90
N GLU A 491 0.57 15.25 -5.84
CA GLU A 491 0.73 16.10 -4.65
C GLU A 491 2.00 15.76 -3.87
N GLU A 492 2.30 14.47 -3.69
CA GLU A 492 3.55 14.04 -3.04
C GLU A 492 4.76 14.60 -3.81
N ILE A 493 4.71 14.57 -5.16
CA ILE A 493 5.78 15.12 -5.99
C ILE A 493 5.89 16.63 -5.79
N VAL A 494 4.78 17.35 -5.86
CA VAL A 494 4.75 18.81 -5.69
C VAL A 494 5.24 19.20 -4.29
N GLU A 495 4.80 18.51 -3.24
CA GLU A 495 5.22 18.76 -1.87
C GLU A 495 6.74 18.59 -1.70
N ILE A 496 7.30 17.50 -2.25
CA ILE A 496 8.72 17.18 -2.09
C ILE A 496 9.61 18.06 -2.97
N THR A 497 9.17 18.36 -4.20
CA THR A 497 9.95 19.13 -5.18
C THR A 497 9.77 20.62 -5.03
N ALA A 498 8.74 21.06 -4.30
CA ALA A 498 8.27 22.45 -4.23
C ALA A 498 8.03 23.06 -5.63
N ASP A 499 7.56 22.24 -6.58
CA ASP A 499 7.38 22.62 -7.98
C ASP A 499 6.07 22.04 -8.52
N ALA A 500 5.11 22.91 -8.74
CA ALA A 500 3.78 22.56 -9.22
C ALA A 500 3.76 22.00 -10.66
N GLU A 501 4.83 22.18 -11.43
CA GLU A 501 4.93 21.66 -12.79
C GLU A 501 5.58 20.28 -12.89
N CYS A 502 6.24 19.83 -11.83
CA CYS A 502 6.79 18.48 -11.78
C CYS A 502 5.68 17.42 -11.74
N ARG A 503 5.78 16.44 -12.62
CA ARG A 503 4.88 15.28 -12.68
C ARG A 503 5.72 14.02 -12.89
N ALA A 504 5.26 12.91 -12.37
CA ALA A 504 5.86 11.61 -12.65
C ALA A 504 4.79 10.53 -12.90
N SER A 505 5.14 9.55 -13.69
CA SER A 505 4.35 8.32 -13.86
C SER A 505 4.36 7.50 -12.56
N PRO A 506 3.58 6.41 -12.47
CA PRO A 506 3.87 5.35 -11.52
C PRO A 506 5.30 4.87 -11.69
N LEU A 507 5.94 4.55 -10.56
CA LEU A 507 7.27 3.96 -10.54
C LEU A 507 7.16 2.45 -10.81
N VAL A 508 7.93 1.95 -11.75
CA VAL A 508 7.89 0.54 -12.18
C VAL A 508 9.19 -0.15 -11.84
N CYS A 509 9.10 -1.28 -11.17
CA CYS A 509 10.20 -2.18 -10.91
C CYS A 509 10.04 -3.46 -11.71
N LEU A 510 11.07 -3.79 -12.47
CA LEU A 510 11.21 -5.06 -13.15
C LEU A 510 12.43 -5.81 -12.60
N SER A 511 12.25 -7.06 -12.28
CA SER A 511 13.33 -7.96 -11.84
C SER A 511 13.19 -9.32 -12.50
N GLN A 512 14.31 -10.01 -12.62
CA GLN A 512 14.37 -11.35 -13.20
C GLN A 512 15.25 -12.25 -12.32
N ASP A 513 15.16 -13.55 -12.54
CA ASP A 513 15.94 -14.58 -11.86
C ASP A 513 17.35 -14.79 -12.46
N SER A 514 17.64 -14.12 -13.57
CA SER A 514 18.92 -14.18 -14.28
C SER A 514 19.68 -12.87 -14.18
N MET A 515 21.01 -12.96 -14.12
CA MET A 515 21.92 -11.80 -14.18
C MET A 515 22.30 -11.41 -15.60
N VAL A 516 21.85 -12.17 -16.60
CA VAL A 516 22.19 -11.97 -18.01
C VAL A 516 21.11 -11.11 -18.66
N ASP A 517 21.52 -10.12 -19.44
CA ASP A 517 20.62 -9.28 -20.22
C ASP A 517 19.80 -10.09 -21.23
N PHE A 518 18.71 -9.52 -21.69
CA PHE A 518 17.92 -10.10 -22.74
C PHE A 518 18.63 -9.99 -24.10
N LEU A 519 18.49 -11.02 -24.94
CA LEU A 519 19.10 -11.08 -26.26
C LEU A 519 18.49 -10.08 -27.26
N ARG A 520 17.25 -9.71 -27.03
CA ARG A 520 16.50 -8.73 -27.82
C ARG A 520 15.86 -7.70 -26.90
N PRO A 521 15.67 -6.46 -27.36
CA PRO A 521 15.01 -5.46 -26.56
C PRO A 521 13.60 -5.88 -26.13
N VAL A 522 13.30 -5.66 -24.88
CA VAL A 522 12.00 -5.83 -24.26
C VAL A 522 11.27 -4.51 -24.32
N ARG A 523 10.04 -4.53 -24.79
CA ARG A 523 9.21 -3.34 -24.96
C ARG A 523 8.41 -3.06 -23.68
N ILE A 524 8.67 -1.90 -23.08
CA ILE A 524 8.00 -1.45 -21.85
C ILE A 524 7.03 -0.32 -22.20
N GLN A 525 5.80 -0.44 -21.73
CA GLN A 525 4.76 0.58 -21.81
C GLN A 525 4.50 1.13 -20.42
N LEU A 526 4.60 2.46 -20.27
CA LEU A 526 4.28 3.19 -19.04
C LEU A 526 3.20 4.23 -19.29
N PRO A 527 2.25 4.45 -18.38
CA PRO A 527 1.35 5.57 -18.47
C PRO A 527 2.13 6.89 -18.44
N LEU A 528 1.69 7.86 -19.18
CA LEU A 528 2.23 9.22 -19.11
C LEU A 528 1.96 9.79 -17.70
N PRO A 529 2.80 10.70 -17.21
CA PRO A 529 2.55 11.36 -15.94
C PRO A 529 1.16 11.99 -15.89
N PRO A 530 0.51 12.05 -14.73
CA PRO A 530 -0.85 12.57 -14.61
C PRO A 530 -1.01 13.95 -15.24
N GLY A 531 -2.03 14.11 -16.05
CA GLY A 531 -2.31 15.34 -16.79
C GLY A 531 -1.48 15.57 -18.04
N ILE A 532 -0.58 14.65 -18.39
CA ILE A 532 0.15 14.67 -19.66
C ILE A 532 -0.51 13.68 -20.60
N THR A 533 -0.77 14.13 -21.83
CA THR A 533 -1.30 13.30 -22.91
C THR A 533 -0.44 13.50 -24.16
N GLY A 534 -0.54 12.60 -25.11
CA GLY A 534 0.16 12.75 -26.40
C GLY A 534 -0.14 14.05 -27.15
N LEU A 535 -1.28 14.68 -26.83
CA LEU A 535 -1.68 15.95 -27.44
C LEU A 535 -1.01 17.18 -26.81
N ASN A 536 -0.67 17.12 -25.51
CA ASN A 536 -0.09 18.25 -24.78
C ASN A 536 1.37 18.02 -24.36
N LEU A 537 1.97 16.96 -24.85
CA LEU A 537 3.33 16.57 -24.52
C LEU A 537 4.36 17.50 -25.16
N ASP A 538 5.20 18.09 -24.33
CA ASP A 538 6.46 18.71 -24.73
C ASP A 538 7.60 17.73 -24.49
N ARG A 539 8.18 17.19 -25.56
CA ARG A 539 9.23 16.17 -25.47
C ARG A 539 10.49 16.66 -24.75
N SER A 540 10.77 17.95 -24.77
CA SER A 540 11.94 18.52 -24.10
C SER A 540 11.84 18.48 -22.57
N ARG A 541 10.64 18.28 -22.05
CA ARG A 541 10.34 18.22 -20.61
C ARG A 541 10.20 16.80 -20.09
N LEU A 542 10.24 15.81 -20.97
CA LEU A 542 10.05 14.41 -20.60
C LEU A 542 11.39 13.74 -20.38
N HIS A 543 11.51 13.07 -19.23
CA HIS A 543 12.71 12.34 -18.82
C HIS A 543 12.34 10.92 -18.42
N LEU A 544 13.01 9.95 -19.01
CA LEU A 544 12.94 8.56 -18.58
C LEU A 544 14.13 8.27 -17.67
N LEU A 545 13.86 7.96 -16.43
CA LEU A 545 14.88 7.64 -15.46
C LEU A 545 15.01 6.14 -15.26
N TYR A 546 16.22 5.71 -15.14
CA TYR A 546 16.64 4.37 -14.76
C TYR A 546 17.22 4.41 -13.33
N GLY A 547 16.69 3.59 -12.44
CA GLY A 547 17.20 3.45 -11.08
C GLY A 547 17.87 2.10 -10.90
N ASP A 548 18.97 2.01 -10.16
CA ASP A 548 19.54 0.74 -9.76
C ASP A 548 18.54 -0.05 -8.88
N LEU A 549 18.72 -1.37 -8.73
CA LEU A 549 17.80 -2.22 -7.97
C LEU A 549 17.66 -1.80 -6.50
N GLU A 550 18.63 -1.07 -5.97
CA GLU A 550 18.60 -0.53 -4.61
C GLU A 550 18.00 0.88 -4.55
N GLY A 551 17.74 1.53 -5.70
CA GLY A 551 17.21 2.89 -5.78
C GLY A 551 18.15 3.97 -5.26
N GLN A 552 19.46 3.67 -5.23
CA GLN A 552 20.48 4.59 -4.75
C GLN A 552 20.91 5.59 -5.81
N THR A 553 20.91 5.18 -7.07
CA THR A 553 21.26 6.00 -8.22
C THR A 553 20.11 6.08 -9.20
N TRP A 554 19.94 7.25 -9.81
CA TRP A 554 18.93 7.52 -10.82
C TRP A 554 19.54 8.25 -11.99
N ASP A 555 19.59 7.59 -13.14
CA ASP A 555 20.19 8.09 -14.36
C ASP A 555 19.12 8.44 -15.40
N ASP A 556 19.27 9.59 -16.05
CA ASP A 556 18.42 9.98 -17.16
C ASP A 556 18.87 9.29 -18.44
N ILE A 557 18.06 8.33 -18.90
CA ILE A 557 18.35 7.54 -20.09
C ILE A 557 17.55 8.01 -21.32
N THR A 558 16.88 9.15 -21.24
CA THR A 558 16.00 9.65 -22.32
C THR A 558 16.68 9.73 -23.67
N SER A 559 17.96 10.14 -23.70
CA SER A 559 18.76 10.21 -24.93
C SER A 559 19.26 8.87 -25.44
N GLN A 560 19.19 7.82 -24.61
CA GLN A 560 19.73 6.48 -24.91
C GLN A 560 18.66 5.55 -25.49
N VAL A 561 17.40 5.90 -25.35
CA VAL A 561 16.24 5.10 -25.77
C VAL A 561 15.33 5.88 -26.71
N VAL A 562 14.66 5.16 -27.59
CA VAL A 562 13.62 5.75 -28.42
C VAL A 562 12.29 5.69 -27.67
N LEU A 563 11.74 6.87 -27.36
CA LEU A 563 10.43 7.01 -26.73
C LEU A 563 9.35 7.21 -27.79
N GLU A 564 8.42 6.27 -27.88
CA GLU A 564 7.21 6.36 -28.65
C GLU A 564 6.04 6.77 -27.75
N PHE A 565 5.10 7.55 -28.25
CA PHE A 565 3.99 8.06 -27.46
C PHE A 565 2.65 7.76 -28.11
N THR A 566 1.70 7.42 -27.27
CA THR A 566 0.27 7.41 -27.60
C THR A 566 -0.43 8.54 -26.83
N HIS A 567 -1.76 8.52 -26.80
CA HIS A 567 -2.53 9.52 -26.06
C HIS A 567 -2.29 9.46 -24.54
N ILE A 568 -2.02 8.28 -23.99
CA ILE A 568 -1.99 8.05 -22.54
C ILE A 568 -0.74 7.33 -22.04
N TYR A 569 0.08 6.77 -22.91
CA TYR A 569 1.28 6.05 -22.49
C TYR A 569 2.48 6.33 -23.40
N ALA A 570 3.66 6.12 -22.82
CA ALA A 570 4.94 6.07 -23.50
C ALA A 570 5.41 4.62 -23.62
N VAL A 571 6.11 4.34 -24.71
CA VAL A 571 6.70 3.02 -24.97
C VAL A 571 8.17 3.19 -25.30
N PHE A 572 8.99 2.32 -24.74
CA PHE A 572 10.43 2.27 -24.97
C PHE A 572 10.97 0.83 -24.89
N GLU A 573 12.17 0.62 -25.34
CA GLU A 573 12.79 -0.70 -25.39
C GLU A 573 14.07 -0.72 -24.56
N VAL A 574 14.27 -1.82 -23.81
CA VAL A 574 15.43 -2.06 -22.94
C VAL A 574 15.86 -3.53 -23.00
N THR A 575 17.13 -3.82 -22.66
CA THR A 575 17.66 -5.17 -22.60
C THR A 575 17.90 -5.67 -21.18
N HIS A 576 17.86 -4.80 -20.19
CA HIS A 576 18.05 -5.10 -18.77
C HIS A 576 16.93 -4.54 -17.92
N PHE A 577 16.77 -5.06 -16.70
CA PHE A 577 15.71 -4.69 -15.82
C PHE A 577 16.19 -4.00 -14.55
N SER A 578 15.40 -3.03 -14.11
CA SER A 578 15.57 -2.31 -12.86
C SER A 578 14.30 -1.49 -12.55
N TRP A 579 14.50 -0.33 -11.94
CA TRP A 579 13.47 0.67 -11.75
C TRP A 579 13.39 1.60 -12.94
N TYR A 580 12.18 1.86 -13.43
CA TYR A 580 11.91 2.82 -14.51
C TYR A 580 10.88 3.83 -14.05
N TRP A 581 11.16 5.12 -14.32
CA TRP A 581 10.33 6.21 -13.89
C TRP A 581 10.28 7.33 -14.91
N LEU A 582 9.08 7.66 -15.37
CA LEU A 582 8.88 8.69 -16.37
C LEU A 582 8.53 10.01 -15.68
N TRP A 583 9.34 11.03 -15.88
CA TRP A 583 9.18 12.35 -15.30
C TRP A 583 8.89 13.40 -16.36
N TYR A 584 8.10 14.39 -16.00
CA TYR A 584 7.79 15.55 -16.81
C TYR A 584 8.12 16.83 -16.02
N THR A 585 9.18 17.54 -16.41
CA THR A 585 9.72 18.69 -15.68
C THR A 585 10.64 19.53 -16.55
N THR A 586 10.84 20.79 -16.20
CA THR A 586 11.84 21.69 -16.81
C THR A 586 13.21 21.64 -16.09
N LYS A 587 13.31 20.86 -15.01
CA LYS A 587 14.55 20.77 -14.22
C LYS A 587 15.60 19.92 -14.90
N THR A 588 16.83 20.43 -14.94
CA THR A 588 17.95 19.77 -15.64
C THR A 588 18.62 18.66 -14.86
N TYR A 589 18.59 18.72 -13.50
CA TYR A 589 19.18 17.68 -12.65
C TYR A 589 18.09 16.81 -12.02
N ILE A 590 17.45 16.02 -12.85
CA ILE A 590 16.27 15.24 -12.43
C ILE A 590 16.64 14.02 -11.58
N GLY A 591 17.78 13.38 -11.79
CA GLY A 591 18.19 12.18 -11.04
C GLY A 591 18.28 12.39 -9.53
N GLY A 592 18.86 13.50 -9.10
CA GLY A 592 18.92 13.85 -7.67
C GLY A 592 17.55 14.17 -7.07
N ILE A 593 16.65 14.78 -7.86
CA ILE A 593 15.27 15.06 -7.44
C ILE A 593 14.50 13.74 -7.31
N ALA A 594 14.60 12.86 -8.31
CA ALA A 594 13.96 11.55 -8.27
C ALA A 594 14.43 10.72 -7.08
N LYS A 595 15.73 10.70 -6.79
CA LYS A 595 16.28 10.05 -5.59
C LYS A 595 15.61 10.57 -4.31
N LYS A 596 15.57 11.89 -4.14
CA LYS A 596 14.95 12.51 -2.98
C LYS A 596 13.47 12.15 -2.85
N VAL A 597 12.71 12.17 -3.96
CA VAL A 597 11.30 11.76 -3.95
C VAL A 597 11.17 10.29 -3.61
N TYR A 598 11.99 9.42 -4.20
CA TYR A 598 11.99 7.98 -3.94
C TYR A 598 12.26 7.65 -2.46
N GLU A 599 13.23 8.30 -1.85
CA GLU A 599 13.53 8.15 -0.42
C GLU A 599 12.34 8.59 0.43
N ARG A 600 11.72 9.74 0.13
CA ARG A 600 10.54 10.24 0.85
C ARG A 600 9.32 9.32 0.74
N LEU A 601 9.09 8.69 -0.42
CA LEU A 601 8.00 7.73 -0.61
C LEU A 601 8.13 6.47 0.27
N ARG A 602 9.33 6.18 0.77
CA ARG A 602 9.63 5.04 1.64
C ARG A 602 9.60 5.38 3.12
N MET A 603 9.55 6.66 3.48
CA MET A 603 9.59 7.14 4.85
C MET A 603 8.19 7.27 5.45
N TYR A 604 8.13 7.05 6.74
CA TYR A 604 6.95 7.25 7.57
C TYR A 604 7.12 8.49 8.42
N GLN A 605 6.08 9.31 8.48
CA GLN A 605 6.01 10.43 9.40
C GLN A 605 5.65 9.92 10.79
N VAL A 606 6.52 10.14 11.76
CA VAL A 606 6.37 9.64 13.13
C VAL A 606 6.57 10.75 14.17
N ASN A 607 6.00 10.53 15.34
CA ASN A 607 6.25 11.36 16.53
C ASN A 607 6.76 10.46 17.65
N PHE A 608 7.66 10.98 18.47
CA PHE A 608 8.10 10.32 19.68
C PHE A 608 7.24 10.78 20.87
N ILE A 609 6.94 9.83 21.75
CA ILE A 609 6.15 10.04 22.96
C ILE A 609 6.97 9.55 24.15
N ALA A 610 7.06 10.36 25.19
CA ALA A 610 7.64 10.01 26.48
C ALA A 610 6.65 10.33 27.58
N LEU A 611 6.02 9.34 28.16
CA LEU A 611 4.99 9.50 29.17
C LEU A 611 5.41 8.85 30.48
N GLN A 612 5.07 9.48 31.61
CA GLN A 612 5.32 8.97 32.94
C GLN A 612 4.02 8.45 33.53
N ARG A 613 4.08 7.33 34.23
CA ARG A 613 2.91 6.75 34.91
C ARG A 613 2.45 7.68 36.03
N LYS A 614 1.15 7.95 36.13
CA LYS A 614 0.60 8.90 37.11
C LYS A 614 0.90 8.53 38.55
N ASN A 615 0.80 7.24 38.88
CA ASN A 615 1.00 6.73 40.21
C ASN A 615 2.46 6.38 40.51
N ASP A 616 3.31 6.30 39.50
CA ASP A 616 4.72 5.94 39.61
C ASP A 616 5.53 6.69 38.56
N PRO A 617 5.94 7.94 38.83
CA PRO A 617 6.66 8.78 37.87
C PRO A 617 8.03 8.24 37.41
N GLU A 618 8.56 7.24 38.11
CA GLU A 618 9.80 6.57 37.75
C GLU A 618 9.59 5.56 36.61
N GLN A 619 8.34 5.18 36.35
CA GLN A 619 7.98 4.34 35.24
C GLN A 619 7.70 5.22 34.01
N VAL A 620 8.57 5.14 33.02
CA VAL A 620 8.51 5.92 31.78
C VAL A 620 8.15 5.01 30.61
N LEU A 621 7.16 5.42 29.83
CA LEU A 621 6.78 4.80 28.59
C LEU A 621 7.35 5.62 27.44
N LEU A 622 8.21 5.00 26.62
CA LEU A 622 8.72 5.56 25.38
C LEU A 622 8.07 4.87 24.19
N GLN A 623 7.61 5.64 23.24
CA GLN A 623 7.01 5.08 22.02
C GLN A 623 7.32 5.94 20.81
N CYS A 624 7.63 5.30 19.68
CA CYS A 624 7.62 5.90 18.35
C CYS A 624 6.30 5.55 17.67
N VAL A 625 5.55 6.56 17.23
CA VAL A 625 4.18 6.40 16.74
C VAL A 625 4.02 7.06 15.38
N PRO A 626 3.50 6.36 14.36
CA PRO A 626 3.10 7.00 13.11
C PRO A 626 2.11 8.15 13.35
N LYS A 627 2.28 9.26 12.64
CA LYS A 627 1.53 10.52 12.83
C LYS A 627 0.01 10.31 12.98
N HIS A 628 -0.58 9.52 12.09
CA HIS A 628 -2.03 9.24 12.09
C HIS A 628 -2.53 8.42 13.29
N LYS A 629 -1.63 7.82 14.08
CA LYS A 629 -1.94 7.02 15.26
C LYS A 629 -1.68 7.76 16.58
N VAL A 630 -1.12 8.97 16.54
CA VAL A 630 -0.71 9.70 17.76
C VAL A 630 -1.89 9.98 18.67
N ASP A 631 -2.95 10.64 18.16
CA ASP A 631 -4.12 10.99 18.96
C ASP A 631 -4.85 9.77 19.55
N PRO A 632 -5.13 8.70 18.77
CA PRO A 632 -5.69 7.47 19.33
C PRO A 632 -4.83 6.83 20.42
N VAL A 633 -3.49 6.87 20.29
CA VAL A 633 -2.58 6.31 21.30
C VAL A 633 -2.60 7.15 22.55
N LEU A 634 -2.50 8.48 22.47
CA LEU A 634 -2.56 9.38 23.60
C LEU A 634 -3.89 9.25 24.34
N LYS A 635 -5.01 9.25 23.62
CA LYS A 635 -6.34 9.07 24.20
C LYS A 635 -6.46 7.74 25.00
N LYS A 636 -5.83 6.68 24.51
CA LYS A 636 -5.82 5.38 25.20
C LYS A 636 -4.96 5.38 26.44
N LEU A 637 -3.89 6.19 26.48
CA LEU A 637 -2.92 6.21 27.58
C LEU A 637 -3.21 7.28 28.64
N GLN A 638 -4.04 8.28 28.33
CA GLN A 638 -4.29 9.46 29.18
C GLN A 638 -4.76 9.15 30.59
N ASP A 639 -5.46 8.02 30.81
CA ASP A 639 -5.97 7.66 32.14
C ASP A 639 -4.83 7.24 33.09
N ARG A 640 -3.80 6.59 32.57
CA ARG A 640 -2.70 5.98 33.33
C ARG A 640 -1.41 6.76 33.29
N TYR A 641 -1.20 7.53 32.23
CA TYR A 641 0.05 8.24 31.95
C TYR A 641 -0.18 9.74 31.82
N ARG A 642 0.88 10.52 32.05
CA ARG A 642 0.98 11.94 31.78
C ARG A 642 2.36 12.25 31.21
N GLY A 643 2.50 13.30 30.45
CA GLY A 643 3.80 13.68 29.90
C GLY A 643 3.73 14.94 29.05
N PRO A 644 4.83 15.31 28.43
CA PRO A 644 4.87 16.40 27.50
C PRO A 644 4.07 16.09 26.23
N GLU A 645 3.83 17.12 25.44
CA GLU A 645 3.35 16.95 24.07
C GLU A 645 4.30 16.05 23.27
N PRO A 646 3.80 15.32 22.29
CA PRO A 646 4.64 14.54 21.37
C PRO A 646 5.72 15.42 20.73
N SER A 647 6.80 14.78 20.30
CA SER A 647 7.83 15.50 19.54
C SER A 647 7.28 16.12 18.25
N ASP A 648 8.01 17.02 17.65
CA ASP A 648 7.80 17.37 16.27
C ASP A 648 7.90 16.11 15.39
N MET A 649 7.33 16.21 14.20
CA MET A 649 7.31 15.16 13.21
C MET A 649 8.71 14.84 12.70
N VAL A 650 9.02 13.54 12.62
CA VAL A 650 10.28 13.00 12.13
C VAL A 650 9.97 11.96 11.06
N GLU A 651 10.87 11.80 10.11
CA GLU A 651 10.75 10.80 9.04
C GLU A 651 11.66 9.61 9.33
N MET A 652 11.08 8.40 9.23
CA MET A 652 11.78 7.14 9.50
C MET A 652 11.45 6.07 8.47
N PHE A 653 12.43 5.24 8.16
CA PHE A 653 12.24 4.05 7.31
C PHE A 653 11.69 2.86 8.10
N GLU A 654 10.98 1.98 7.41
CA GLU A 654 10.58 0.67 7.96
C GLU A 654 11.83 -0.16 8.28
N GLY A 655 11.91 -0.68 9.50
CA GLY A 655 13.09 -1.43 9.99
C GLY A 655 14.28 -0.56 10.42
N GLU A 656 14.11 0.74 10.50
CA GLU A 656 15.18 1.65 10.93
C GLU A 656 15.44 1.52 12.44
N GLN A 657 16.71 1.40 12.81
CA GLN A 657 17.14 1.37 14.20
C GLN A 657 17.36 2.79 14.74
N PHE A 658 16.90 3.04 15.95
CA PHE A 658 17.14 4.27 16.68
C PHE A 658 17.36 4.00 18.16
N PHE A 659 17.90 4.97 18.88
CA PHE A 659 18.26 4.85 20.28
C PHE A 659 17.63 5.96 21.12
N ALA A 660 17.29 5.63 22.36
CA ALA A 660 16.86 6.60 23.36
C ALA A 660 17.93 6.70 24.46
N ALA A 661 18.45 7.91 24.66
CA ALA A 661 19.39 8.24 25.72
C ALA A 661 18.73 9.08 26.80
N PHE A 662 18.92 8.72 28.07
CA PHE A 662 18.46 9.51 29.21
C PHE A 662 19.57 10.45 29.66
N GLU A 663 19.23 11.66 29.95
CA GLU A 663 20.18 12.75 30.20
C GLU A 663 19.74 13.62 31.39
N ARG A 664 20.66 14.47 31.88
CA ARG A 664 20.41 15.45 32.96
C ARG A 664 19.94 14.82 34.27
N GLY A 665 20.70 13.83 34.75
CA GLY A 665 20.48 13.24 36.07
C GLY A 665 19.36 12.19 36.10
N ILE A 666 19.04 11.60 34.96
CA ILE A 666 18.19 10.43 34.84
C ILE A 666 19.01 9.26 34.29
N ASN A 667 18.97 8.15 35.00
CA ASN A 667 19.66 6.93 34.64
C ASN A 667 18.66 5.77 34.43
N ILE A 668 19.09 4.77 33.65
CA ILE A 668 18.36 3.52 33.46
C ILE A 668 19.22 2.35 33.90
N ASP A 669 18.60 1.20 34.07
CA ASP A 669 19.30 -0.06 34.28
C ASP A 669 20.05 -0.44 33.00
N MET A 670 21.38 -0.48 33.11
CA MET A 670 22.27 -0.76 31.97
C MET A 670 22.41 -2.27 31.69
N ASP A 671 22.01 -3.14 32.61
CA ASP A 671 22.08 -4.60 32.43
C ASP A 671 20.93 -5.17 31.59
N ARG A 672 20.11 -4.31 31.06
CA ARG A 672 19.01 -4.69 30.16
C ARG A 672 19.52 -5.24 28.82
N PRO A 673 18.93 -6.32 28.29
CA PRO A 673 19.36 -6.90 27.00
C PRO A 673 19.12 -5.97 25.80
N ASP A 674 18.26 -4.96 25.94
CA ASP A 674 17.94 -3.97 24.91
C ASP A 674 18.68 -2.63 25.15
N CYS A 675 19.66 -2.61 26.05
CA CYS A 675 20.53 -1.48 26.31
C CYS A 675 21.88 -1.70 25.63
N VAL A 676 22.27 -0.76 24.78
CA VAL A 676 23.56 -0.76 24.09
C VAL A 676 24.29 0.53 24.48
N ASP A 677 25.45 0.43 25.12
CA ASP A 677 26.25 1.58 25.57
C ASP A 677 25.44 2.60 26.40
N GLY A 678 24.60 2.11 27.30
CA GLY A 678 23.75 2.95 28.16
C GLY A 678 22.54 3.58 27.47
N ARG A 679 22.23 3.18 26.26
CA ARG A 679 21.13 3.68 25.45
C ARG A 679 20.17 2.56 25.08
N LEU A 680 18.87 2.85 25.11
CA LEU A 680 17.85 1.87 24.70
C LEU A 680 17.76 1.79 23.18
N SER A 681 17.92 0.60 22.65
CA SER A 681 17.77 0.32 21.24
C SER A 681 16.32 0.07 20.88
N PHE A 682 15.88 0.66 19.78
CA PHE A 682 14.56 0.47 19.17
C PHE A 682 14.71 0.17 17.68
N ILE A 683 13.73 -0.53 17.12
CA ILE A 683 13.58 -0.72 15.69
C ILE A 683 12.19 -0.27 15.33
N PHE A 684 12.09 0.64 14.36
CA PHE A 684 10.82 1.16 13.92
C PHE A 684 10.14 0.24 12.91
N TYR A 685 8.91 -0.16 13.21
CA TYR A 685 8.01 -0.83 12.29
C TYR A 685 6.63 -0.17 12.37
N SER A 686 6.14 0.35 11.26
CA SER A 686 4.93 1.18 11.20
C SER A 686 3.64 0.50 11.72
N HIS A 687 3.58 -0.84 11.65
CA HIS A 687 2.44 -1.64 12.08
C HIS A 687 2.66 -2.41 13.38
N LEU A 688 3.88 -2.41 13.92
CA LEU A 688 4.18 -3.00 15.21
C LEU A 688 4.18 -1.93 16.30
N LYS A 689 4.06 -2.37 17.55
CA LYS A 689 4.20 -1.47 18.69
C LYS A 689 5.67 -1.21 18.96
N ASN A 690 6.15 -0.03 18.63
CA ASN A 690 7.50 0.43 18.91
C ASN A 690 7.52 1.12 20.29
N MET A 691 7.26 0.36 21.34
CA MET A 691 7.02 0.86 22.69
C MET A 691 7.87 0.11 23.69
N LYS A 692 8.49 0.83 24.61
CA LYS A 692 9.15 0.28 25.80
C LYS A 692 8.71 1.01 27.04
N GLU A 693 8.49 0.25 28.10
CA GLU A 693 8.21 0.73 29.43
C GLU A 693 9.42 0.43 30.30
N ILE A 694 9.97 1.43 30.94
CA ILE A 694 11.25 1.39 31.63
C ILE A 694 11.15 2.09 32.98
N TYR A 695 11.94 1.61 33.94
CA TYR A 695 12.18 2.33 35.17
C TYR A 695 13.40 3.21 35.03
N VAL A 696 13.24 4.46 35.46
CA VAL A 696 14.31 5.45 35.53
C VAL A 696 14.67 5.73 36.99
N THR A 697 15.93 5.98 37.21
CA THR A 697 16.47 6.35 38.53
C THR A 697 17.19 7.68 38.42
N SER A 698 17.48 8.28 39.60
CA SER A 698 18.31 9.48 39.62
C SER A 698 19.37 9.33 40.70
N PRO A 699 20.65 9.64 40.45
CA PRO A 699 21.68 9.67 41.42
C PRO A 699 21.54 10.85 42.40
N VAL A 700 20.70 11.85 42.03
CA VAL A 700 20.46 13.04 42.85
C VAL A 700 19.52 12.69 44.01
N ASP A 701 19.86 13.13 45.25
CA ASP A 701 18.95 13.00 46.39
C ASP A 701 17.69 13.87 46.16
N ARG A 702 16.58 13.20 45.91
CA ARG A 702 15.28 13.83 45.63
C ARG A 702 14.51 14.25 46.87
N LYS A 703 15.08 14.07 48.08
CA LYS A 703 14.49 14.58 49.34
C LYS A 703 14.45 16.10 49.36
N GLY A 704 15.44 16.75 48.72
CA GLY A 704 15.57 18.19 48.64
C GLY A 704 14.99 18.86 47.41
N GLN A 705 14.90 18.17 46.26
CA GLN A 705 14.47 18.76 45.01
C GLN A 705 13.96 17.77 43.97
N ALA A 706 13.16 18.25 43.03
CA ALA A 706 12.74 17.50 41.85
C ALA A 706 13.84 17.50 40.80
N VAL A 707 13.98 16.38 40.06
CA VAL A 707 14.91 16.26 38.94
C VAL A 707 14.19 16.57 37.64
N LYS A 708 14.77 17.52 36.89
CA LYS A 708 14.32 17.88 35.53
C LYS A 708 15.29 17.29 34.52
N GLY A 709 15.02 16.07 34.08
CA GLY A 709 15.81 15.39 33.06
C GLY A 709 15.14 15.40 31.71
N GLN A 710 15.71 14.64 30.81
CA GLN A 710 15.19 14.49 29.45
C GLN A 710 15.55 13.14 28.87
N VAL A 711 14.81 12.74 27.83
CA VAL A 711 15.16 11.64 26.95
C VAL A 711 15.34 12.17 25.53
N SER A 712 16.46 11.85 24.92
CA SER A 712 16.78 12.22 23.54
C SER A 712 16.79 10.98 22.66
N PHE A 713 16.24 11.10 21.46
CA PHE A 713 16.17 10.05 20.46
C PHE A 713 17.16 10.33 19.34
N TYR A 714 17.88 9.30 18.93
CA TYR A 714 18.96 9.40 17.96
C TYR A 714 18.86 8.28 16.92
N ARG A 715 19.27 8.60 15.70
CA ARG A 715 19.38 7.67 14.57
C ARG A 715 20.81 7.13 14.51
N GLY A 716 20.98 5.84 14.31
CA GLY A 716 22.29 5.22 14.14
C GLY A 716 23.19 5.28 15.40
N VAL A 717 24.51 5.24 15.18
CA VAL A 717 25.51 5.30 16.27
C VAL A 717 25.56 6.72 16.83
N VAL A 718 25.33 6.85 18.12
CA VAL A 718 25.41 8.14 18.81
C VAL A 718 26.87 8.45 19.12
N PRO A 719 27.38 9.62 18.77
CA PRO A 719 28.71 10.07 19.17
C PRO A 719 28.83 10.15 20.71
N ASP A 720 30.02 9.87 21.26
CA ASP A 720 30.28 9.94 22.71
C ASP A 720 30.06 11.33 23.30
N SER A 721 30.24 12.38 22.52
CA SER A 721 29.93 13.74 22.88
C SER A 721 28.98 14.35 21.89
N ILE A 722 27.75 14.61 22.33
CA ILE A 722 26.77 15.37 21.52
C ILE A 722 26.86 16.81 21.97
N PRO A 723 27.17 17.76 21.06
CA PRO A 723 27.18 19.17 21.39
C PRO A 723 25.82 19.63 21.91
N GLU A 724 25.78 20.43 22.96
CA GLU A 724 24.52 20.96 23.54
C GLU A 724 23.67 21.74 22.53
N ASP A 725 24.28 22.27 21.48
CA ASP A 725 23.63 22.98 20.39
C ASP A 725 23.10 22.04 19.28
N ALA A 726 23.36 20.74 19.35
CA ALA A 726 22.85 19.77 18.36
C ALA A 726 21.31 19.76 18.31
N SER A 727 20.65 20.08 19.43
CA SER A 727 19.19 20.21 19.50
C SER A 727 18.63 21.40 18.70
N ARG A 728 19.49 22.35 18.32
CA ARG A 728 19.14 23.55 17.54
C ARG A 728 19.40 23.39 16.06
N ARG A 729 20.13 22.35 15.64
CA ARG A 729 20.41 22.11 14.23
C ARG A 729 19.18 21.61 13.52
N ARG A 730 19.02 22.07 12.29
CA ARG A 730 17.87 21.79 11.44
C ARG A 730 17.68 20.28 11.24
N LYS A 731 16.48 19.79 11.51
CA LYS A 731 16.09 18.40 11.29
C LYS A 731 16.11 18.09 9.79
N GLY A 732 16.84 17.06 9.42
CA GLY A 732 16.89 16.55 8.05
C GLY A 732 17.00 15.01 8.07
N PRO A 733 16.84 14.34 6.94
CA PRO A 733 16.97 12.88 6.85
C PRO A 733 18.33 12.38 7.31
N ASP A 734 19.38 13.23 7.24
CA ASP A 734 20.75 12.91 7.66
C ASP A 734 21.05 13.32 9.12
N SER A 735 20.08 13.85 9.85
CA SER A 735 20.28 14.25 11.23
C SER A 735 20.35 13.04 12.15
N LEU A 736 21.42 12.91 12.93
CA LEU A 736 21.54 11.88 13.97
C LEU A 736 20.54 12.11 15.10
N TRP A 737 20.32 13.35 15.50
CA TRP A 737 19.36 13.71 16.53
C TRP A 737 17.94 13.80 15.92
N LEU A 738 16.98 13.11 16.56
CA LEU A 738 15.60 13.02 16.12
C LEU A 738 14.66 13.90 16.95
N ALA A 739 14.72 13.78 18.27
CA ALA A 739 13.87 14.52 19.19
C ALA A 739 14.42 14.50 20.61
N THR A 740 13.96 15.45 21.44
CA THR A 740 14.22 15.47 22.89
C THR A 740 12.92 15.80 23.61
N LEU A 741 12.57 14.99 24.60
CA LEU A 741 11.38 15.18 25.41
C LEU A 741 11.74 15.24 26.92
N PRO A 742 11.12 16.18 27.67
CA PRO A 742 11.41 16.35 29.09
C PRO A 742 10.82 15.21 29.94
N ILE A 743 11.55 14.82 30.97
CA ILE A 743 11.13 13.90 32.02
C ILE A 743 11.32 14.57 33.37
N LYS A 744 10.31 14.53 34.21
CA LYS A 744 10.33 15.17 35.53
C LYS A 744 10.15 14.13 36.63
N LEU A 745 11.16 13.93 37.46
CA LEU A 745 11.02 13.12 38.67
C LEU A 745 10.67 14.08 39.84
N PRO A 746 9.50 13.89 40.47
CA PRO A 746 9.07 14.76 41.56
C PRO A 746 9.96 14.57 42.80
N GLN A 747 9.99 15.58 43.67
CA GLN A 747 10.57 15.48 44.97
C GLN A 747 9.94 14.30 45.75
N LEU A 748 10.77 13.50 46.40
CA LEU A 748 10.27 12.43 47.27
C LEU A 748 9.66 13.10 48.49
N LYS A 749 8.37 12.92 48.70
CA LYS A 749 7.73 13.34 49.94
C LYS A 749 8.34 12.54 51.12
N PRO A 750 8.69 13.17 52.25
CA PRO A 750 9.12 12.44 53.42
C PRO A 750 8.00 11.46 53.78
N ARG A 751 8.32 10.19 53.95
CA ARG A 751 7.41 9.25 54.58
C ARG A 751 7.09 9.77 55.96
N TRP A 752 5.81 10.04 56.23
CA TRP A 752 5.34 10.40 57.54
C TRP A 752 5.86 9.31 58.53
N SER A 753 6.55 9.76 59.56
CA SER A 753 6.94 8.90 60.66
C SER A 753 5.69 8.28 61.28
N GLU A 754 5.71 7.01 61.41
CA GLU A 754 4.73 6.25 62.16
C GLU A 754 4.52 6.84 63.57
N ASN A 755 3.41 7.50 63.77
CA ASN A 755 2.81 7.74 65.08
C ASN A 755 1.33 8.08 64.88
N SER A 756 0.48 7.05 64.82
CA SER A 756 -0.91 7.17 65.31
C SER A 756 -1.51 5.77 65.37
N GLY A 757 -2.09 5.49 66.51
CA GLY A 757 -2.59 4.20 66.96
C GLY A 757 -3.74 3.54 66.18
N PRO A 758 -4.27 2.47 66.71
CA PRO A 758 -5.01 1.47 65.93
C PRO A 758 -6.38 1.99 65.56
N LEU A 759 -6.65 2.08 64.26
CA LEU A 759 -8.00 2.16 63.73
C LEU A 759 -8.39 0.84 63.04
N ASN A 760 -9.42 0.24 63.58
CA ASN A 760 -10.10 -0.93 63.07
C ASN A 760 -10.56 -0.72 61.64
N GLY A 761 -10.01 -1.47 60.74
CA GLY A 761 -10.42 -1.58 59.36
C GLY A 761 -9.39 -2.39 58.58
N PHE A 762 -9.76 -3.50 58.01
CA PHE A 762 -8.88 -4.35 57.21
C PHE A 762 -8.17 -3.55 56.09
N SER A 763 -7.02 -3.01 56.45
CA SER A 763 -6.04 -2.47 55.53
C SER A 763 -4.89 -3.44 55.44
N PHE A 764 -4.80 -4.15 54.34
CA PHE A 764 -3.62 -4.94 54.04
C PHE A 764 -2.41 -3.98 53.93
N PRO A 765 -1.33 -4.22 54.70
CA PRO A 765 -0.12 -3.41 54.54
C PRO A 765 0.44 -3.57 53.14
N PRO A 766 1.13 -2.54 52.59
CA PRO A 766 1.73 -2.63 51.28
C PRO A 766 2.77 -3.76 51.25
N LEU A 767 2.54 -4.69 50.35
CA LEU A 767 3.44 -5.83 50.11
C LEU A 767 4.85 -5.36 49.75
N ASN A 768 5.83 -5.70 50.50
CA ASN A 768 7.23 -5.31 50.32
C ASN A 768 8.08 -6.56 50.01
N LEU A 769 8.23 -6.89 48.74
CA LEU A 769 9.14 -7.95 48.30
C LEU A 769 10.57 -7.45 48.38
N GLY A 770 11.29 -7.86 49.40
CA GLY A 770 12.70 -7.52 49.61
C GLY A 770 13.06 -7.34 51.05
N ASN A 771 12.10 -7.38 51.95
CA ASN A 771 12.40 -7.51 53.37
C ASN A 771 12.10 -8.95 53.79
N ALA A 772 13.14 -9.75 53.85
CA ALA A 772 13.05 -11.15 54.27
C ALA A 772 12.45 -11.32 55.69
N GLN A 773 12.36 -10.27 56.51
CA GLN A 773 11.82 -10.28 57.84
C GLN A 773 10.30 -10.10 57.92
N THR A 774 9.67 -9.53 56.91
CA THR A 774 8.22 -9.24 56.91
C THR A 774 7.40 -10.17 56.03
N GLY A 775 7.99 -10.92 55.12
CA GLY A 775 7.31 -11.83 54.18
C GLY A 775 6.38 -11.16 53.17
N TYR A 776 6.40 -9.83 53.04
CA TYR A 776 5.54 -9.10 52.14
C TYR A 776 6.26 -8.64 50.86
N LEU A 777 5.55 -8.75 49.74
CA LEU A 777 6.06 -8.36 48.45
C LEU A 777 5.91 -6.84 48.24
N THR A 778 7.01 -6.12 47.96
CA THR A 778 6.94 -4.74 47.50
C THR A 778 6.40 -4.68 46.07
N GLN A 779 5.86 -3.52 45.67
CA GLN A 779 5.39 -3.30 44.28
C GLN A 779 6.52 -3.50 43.25
N ALA A 780 7.76 -3.14 43.60
CA ALA A 780 8.94 -3.40 42.78
C ALA A 780 9.23 -4.91 42.64
N ASN A 781 9.04 -5.67 43.70
CA ASN A 781 9.23 -7.10 43.67
C ASN A 781 8.06 -7.86 43.02
N LEU A 782 6.83 -7.36 43.16
CA LEU A 782 5.68 -7.84 42.38
C LEU A 782 5.89 -7.64 40.89
N MET A 783 6.48 -6.52 40.49
CA MET A 783 6.82 -6.24 39.10
C MET A 783 8.00 -7.11 38.63
N SER A 784 9.00 -7.35 39.48
CA SER A 784 10.07 -8.30 39.17
C SER A 784 9.52 -9.73 39.04
N LEU A 785 8.60 -10.12 39.90
CA LEU A 785 7.89 -11.40 39.82
C LEU A 785 7.04 -11.46 38.55
N ALA A 786 6.29 -10.41 38.25
CA ALA A 786 5.48 -10.30 37.04
C ALA A 786 6.34 -10.36 35.75
N ARG A 787 7.56 -9.81 35.76
CA ARG A 787 8.53 -9.96 34.69
C ARG A 787 9.04 -11.39 34.53
N ARG A 788 9.29 -12.08 35.65
CA ARG A 788 9.73 -13.49 35.64
C ARG A 788 8.60 -14.45 35.29
N VAL A 789 7.40 -14.13 35.73
CA VAL A 789 6.17 -14.88 35.45
C VAL A 789 5.77 -14.63 34.00
N GLY A 790 6.06 -13.44 33.42
CA GLY A 790 5.81 -13.11 32.03
C GLY A 790 4.44 -13.53 31.55
N PRO A 791 4.37 -14.27 30.42
CA PRO A 791 3.11 -14.78 29.88
C PRO A 791 2.48 -15.92 30.72
N ASP A 792 3.19 -16.49 31.72
CA ASP A 792 2.72 -17.65 32.51
C ASP A 792 1.72 -17.28 33.60
N TRP A 793 1.39 -16.00 33.77
CA TRP A 793 0.41 -15.55 34.79
C TRP A 793 -0.94 -16.25 34.65
N GLN A 794 -1.34 -16.67 33.46
CA GLN A 794 -2.57 -17.42 33.21
C GLN A 794 -2.48 -18.84 33.78
N THR A 795 -1.35 -19.48 33.58
CA THR A 795 -1.07 -20.82 34.18
C THR A 795 -1.04 -20.76 35.69
N ILE A 796 -0.44 -19.71 36.26
CA ILE A 796 -0.44 -19.47 37.70
C ILE A 796 -1.85 -19.22 38.22
N GLY A 797 -2.66 -18.45 37.49
CA GLY A 797 -4.07 -18.22 37.81
C GLY A 797 -4.87 -19.52 37.87
N LEU A 798 -4.67 -20.42 36.92
CA LEU A 798 -5.28 -21.75 36.90
C LEU A 798 -4.81 -22.60 38.09
N ASN A 799 -3.53 -22.60 38.42
CA ASN A 799 -2.96 -23.32 39.57
C ASN A 799 -3.39 -22.75 40.92
N LEU A 800 -3.79 -21.48 40.96
CA LEU A 800 -4.37 -20.81 42.12
C LEU A 800 -5.90 -21.00 42.20
N GLY A 801 -6.49 -21.80 41.32
CA GLY A 801 -7.92 -22.15 41.35
C GLY A 801 -8.84 -21.14 40.67
N LEU A 802 -8.30 -20.18 39.89
CA LEU A 802 -9.11 -19.30 39.06
C LEU A 802 -9.67 -20.06 37.84
N THR A 803 -10.94 -19.82 37.52
CA THR A 803 -11.54 -20.39 36.32
C THR A 803 -11.01 -19.69 35.07
N TYR A 804 -11.01 -20.38 33.94
CA TYR A 804 -10.60 -19.83 32.63
C TYR A 804 -11.32 -18.51 32.28
N GLN A 805 -12.62 -18.43 32.58
CA GLN A 805 -13.39 -17.20 32.38
C GLN A 805 -12.93 -16.03 33.26
N GLN A 806 -12.52 -16.29 34.50
CA GLN A 806 -11.96 -15.28 35.41
C GLN A 806 -10.60 -14.79 34.88
N ILE A 807 -9.78 -15.68 34.38
CA ILE A 807 -8.47 -15.36 33.79
C ILE A 807 -8.61 -14.55 32.49
N GLU A 808 -9.53 -14.93 31.61
CA GLU A 808 -9.85 -14.13 30.41
C GLU A 808 -10.34 -12.71 30.76
N ARG A 809 -11.18 -12.61 31.79
CA ARG A 809 -11.73 -11.33 32.26
C ARG A 809 -10.63 -10.42 32.81
N ILE A 810 -9.66 -10.98 33.54
CA ILE A 810 -8.46 -10.27 34.03
C ILE A 810 -7.59 -9.83 32.85
N GLY A 811 -7.36 -10.70 31.87
CA GLY A 811 -6.61 -10.40 30.67
C GLY A 811 -7.28 -9.34 29.79
N TYR A 812 -8.61 -9.31 29.74
CA TYR A 812 -9.38 -8.32 28.97
C TYR A 812 -9.38 -6.94 29.63
N ASN A 813 -9.46 -6.89 30.97
CA ASN A 813 -9.48 -5.62 31.73
C ASN A 813 -8.09 -4.97 31.87
N ASN A 814 -7.01 -5.70 31.60
CA ASN A 814 -5.62 -5.24 31.73
C ASN A 814 -4.86 -5.13 30.39
N ARG A 815 -5.57 -5.22 29.25
CA ARG A 815 -5.03 -4.97 27.90
C ARG A 815 -5.14 -3.51 27.46
#